data_4da0058a30d5b1ae7b57235437bb7bf6
#
_entry.id   4da0058a30d5b1ae7b57235437bb7bf6
#
_cell.length_a   1.000
_cell.length_b   1.000
_cell.length_c   1.000
_cell.angle_alpha   90.00
_cell.angle_beta   90.00
_cell.angle_gamma   90.00
#
_symmetry.space_group_name_H-M   'P 1'
#
loop_
_entity.id
_entity.type
_entity.pdbx_description
1 polymer ?
#
loop_
_entity_poly.entity_id
_entity_poly.type
_entity_poly.pdbx_seq_one_letter_code
_entity_poly.pdbx_strand_id
1 'polypeptide(L)'
;MTEPARQPSAENEPSIASEYGAESIRVLKGLDAVRKRPGMYIGDTDDGSGLHHMVYEVVDNAIDEALAGHATRVDVILNADNSVTVRDDGRGIPVDIHKGEGISAAEVIMTQLHAGGKFDQNSYKVSGGLHGVGVSVVNALSSKLGLRIWRDDKEHYIEFAHGDAVAPLKVIGDAPGKRGTEVTFLASTETFKNIEYDFATLEHRLRELAFLNSGVNIALSDMRHAVEKREEMHYSGGVEEFVKYLDRNKKALVPTPIMVRSEANGIGVEAALWWNDSYHENVLCFTNNIPQRDGGTHLAGFRGALTRQVNGYAEANAKKEKIALTGDDCREGLTAVLSVKVPDPKFSSQTKDKLVSSEVRPVVENVLNEALQAWFEEHPSEAKMIVGKVIQAAAAREAARKARELTRKSPLSVSSLPGKLADCQEKDPAKSELFIVEGDSAGGSAKQGRNREFQAVLPLRGKILNVERVRPDKMLSSEQIGTLITALGTGISDDFSVEKLRYHKIIVMTDADVDGAHIRTLLLTFFYRQMRDIIDGGYLYIAQPPLYKVSRGKSEQYLKDERALEDYLIDAGLDDCVFVPGTGGDRTGRDLRALIDDARVVRSILRNLHSRYNRKVVEQAAITGVLNKSVYGNPENAAAAAQYIATRLDNQAEEVERGWVGQFVEGQGFVFERTVRGVKEAAIIDDALLGSAEARKLDEYTPKLQDVYARSGKLRRKDSEHVVHGPVDLFEAVTESGRKGISLQRYKGLGEMNPEQLWETTLDTEVRSLLQVKVKEVDEADDIFTKLMGDVVEPRRDFIQEHSLSATIDI
;
A
#
# COMPACT_ATOMS: atom_id res chain seq x y z
N MET A 1 -48.61 50.09 -50.01
CA MET A 1 -49.17 49.00 -49.15
C MET A 1 -48.10 47.95 -49.06
N THR A 2 -47.37 47.97 -48.04
CA THR A 2 -46.29 47.02 -47.70
C THR A 2 -46.55 46.55 -46.29
N GLU A 3 -46.82 45.26 -46.16
CA GLU A 3 -47.04 44.56 -44.90
C GLU A 3 -45.75 44.55 -44.04
N PRO A 4 -45.83 44.65 -42.71
CA PRO A 4 -44.64 44.55 -41.87
C PRO A 4 -44.34 43.08 -41.49
N ALA A 5 -43.07 42.73 -41.55
CA ALA A 5 -42.49 41.46 -41.21
C ALA A 5 -42.74 41.07 -39.73
N ARG A 6 -43.18 39.83 -39.49
CA ARG A 6 -43.28 39.21 -38.16
C ARG A 6 -41.86 38.97 -37.60
N GLN A 7 -41.64 39.42 -36.39
CA GLN A 7 -40.54 39.02 -35.57
C GLN A 7 -40.76 37.58 -35.05
N PRO A 8 -39.69 36.75 -34.91
CA PRO A 8 -39.80 35.47 -34.29
C PRO A 8 -39.87 35.64 -32.74
N SER A 9 -40.79 34.88 -32.14
CA SER A 9 -40.98 34.75 -30.70
C SER A 9 -39.70 34.22 -30.01
N ALA A 10 -39.25 34.95 -28.98
CA ALA A 10 -38.22 34.47 -28.06
C ALA A 10 -38.66 33.17 -27.38
N GLU A 11 -37.95 32.10 -27.63
CA GLU A 11 -38.06 30.88 -26.81
C GLU A 11 -37.52 31.22 -25.42
N ASN A 12 -38.35 30.94 -24.41
CA ASN A 12 -37.99 31.03 -22.99
C ASN A 12 -36.86 30.03 -22.70
N GLU A 13 -35.66 30.50 -22.50
CA GLU A 13 -34.65 29.75 -21.75
C GLU A 13 -35.16 29.53 -20.30
N PRO A 14 -35.09 28.29 -19.73
CA PRO A 14 -35.47 28.08 -18.36
C PRO A 14 -34.42 28.77 -17.45
N SER A 15 -34.85 29.68 -16.60
CA SER A 15 -34.02 30.40 -15.65
C SER A 15 -33.51 29.40 -14.59
N ILE A 16 -32.20 29.25 -14.48
CA ILE A 16 -31.46 28.42 -13.50
C ILE A 16 -31.79 28.81 -12.03
N ALA A 17 -32.49 29.90 -11.81
CA ALA A 17 -32.82 30.43 -10.47
C ALA A 17 -34.05 29.77 -9.79
N SER A 18 -34.81 28.90 -10.46
CA SER A 18 -36.06 28.32 -9.88
C SER A 18 -35.88 26.92 -9.29
N GLU A 19 -34.70 26.28 -9.39
CA GLU A 19 -34.47 24.90 -8.94
C GLU A 19 -33.89 24.76 -7.51
N TYR A 20 -33.39 25.81 -6.87
CA TYR A 20 -32.85 25.78 -5.52
C TYR A 20 -33.85 26.32 -4.50
N GLY A 21 -34.88 25.53 -4.20
CA GLY A 21 -35.89 25.83 -3.18
C GLY A 21 -35.77 24.89 -1.96
N ALA A 22 -36.59 25.11 -0.95
CA ALA A 22 -36.63 24.28 0.26
C ALA A 22 -36.89 22.80 -0.03
N GLU A 23 -37.60 22.48 -1.13
CA GLU A 23 -37.89 21.14 -1.58
C GLU A 23 -36.65 20.42 -2.17
N SER A 24 -35.62 21.16 -2.59
CA SER A 24 -34.34 20.60 -3.05
C SER A 24 -33.43 20.16 -1.90
N ILE A 25 -33.72 20.58 -0.65
CA ILE A 25 -32.98 20.22 0.56
C ILE A 25 -33.45 18.82 1.01
N ARG A 26 -32.64 17.79 0.72
CA ARG A 26 -32.91 16.42 1.19
C ARG A 26 -32.17 16.16 2.49
N VAL A 27 -32.90 15.74 3.52
CA VAL A 27 -32.31 15.25 4.78
C VAL A 27 -32.08 13.75 4.63
N LEU A 28 -30.81 13.34 4.66
CA LEU A 28 -30.42 11.93 4.69
C LEU A 28 -30.56 11.42 6.12
N LYS A 29 -31.20 10.27 6.32
CA LYS A 29 -31.42 9.66 7.63
C LYS A 29 -30.59 8.39 7.76
N GLY A 30 -30.14 8.09 8.98
CA GLY A 30 -29.43 6.87 9.32
C GLY A 30 -28.20 6.63 8.44
N LEU A 31 -28.03 5.42 7.95
CA LEU A 31 -26.87 4.97 7.14
C LEU A 31 -26.87 5.46 5.69
N ASP A 32 -27.95 6.04 5.20
CA ASP A 32 -28.02 6.60 3.84
C ASP A 32 -26.98 7.73 3.62
N ALA A 33 -26.70 8.52 4.69
CA ALA A 33 -25.67 9.54 4.61
C ALA A 33 -24.30 8.96 4.35
N VAL A 34 -23.97 7.82 4.96
CA VAL A 34 -22.72 7.10 4.80
C VAL A 34 -22.59 6.54 3.38
N ARG A 35 -23.62 5.83 2.90
CA ARG A 35 -23.61 5.24 1.54
C ARG A 35 -23.47 6.31 0.46
N LYS A 36 -24.06 7.49 0.68
CA LYS A 36 -24.01 8.56 -0.33
C LYS A 36 -22.72 9.36 -0.33
N ARG A 37 -22.01 9.39 0.80
CA ARG A 37 -20.74 10.12 0.96
C ARG A 37 -19.72 9.30 1.77
N PRO A 38 -19.34 8.11 1.31
CA PRO A 38 -18.47 7.22 2.07
C PRO A 38 -17.12 7.85 2.40
N GLY A 39 -16.55 8.64 1.48
CA GLY A 39 -15.27 9.31 1.69
C GLY A 39 -15.20 10.24 2.91
N MET A 40 -16.33 10.73 3.42
CA MET A 40 -16.36 11.52 4.66
C MET A 40 -16.15 10.67 5.92
N TYR A 41 -16.44 9.38 5.88
CA TYR A 41 -16.44 8.47 7.04
C TYR A 41 -15.30 7.49 7.04
N ILE A 42 -14.92 6.96 5.85
CA ILE A 42 -13.95 5.89 5.73
C ILE A 42 -12.68 6.28 4.94
N GLY A 43 -12.66 7.46 4.32
CA GLY A 43 -11.57 7.89 3.45
C GLY A 43 -11.79 7.52 1.98
N ASP A 44 -10.71 7.48 1.20
CA ASP A 44 -10.78 7.25 -0.24
C ASP A 44 -11.27 5.83 -0.56
N THR A 45 -12.28 5.71 -1.41
CA THR A 45 -12.88 4.43 -1.83
C THR A 45 -12.26 3.84 -3.09
N ASP A 46 -11.38 4.59 -3.76
CA ASP A 46 -10.79 4.23 -5.05
C ASP A 46 -9.34 3.73 -4.93
N ASP A 47 -8.57 4.25 -3.94
CA ASP A 47 -7.14 3.93 -3.75
C ASP A 47 -6.88 2.75 -2.81
N GLY A 48 -7.93 2.16 -2.24
CA GLY A 48 -7.89 1.03 -1.31
C GLY A 48 -7.70 1.42 0.16
N SER A 49 -7.38 2.67 0.50
CA SER A 49 -7.19 3.10 1.90
C SER A 49 -8.48 2.97 2.71
N GLY A 50 -9.60 3.41 2.17
CA GLY A 50 -10.90 3.28 2.81
C GLY A 50 -11.32 1.82 3.01
N LEU A 51 -10.97 0.93 2.09
CA LEU A 51 -11.23 -0.51 2.22
C LEU A 51 -10.53 -1.10 3.44
N HIS A 52 -9.23 -0.81 3.63
CA HIS A 52 -8.46 -1.27 4.78
C HIS A 52 -8.95 -0.61 6.08
N HIS A 53 -9.40 0.62 6.01
CA HIS A 53 -9.96 1.34 7.16
C HIS A 53 -11.22 0.64 7.73
N MET A 54 -12.02 -0.02 6.89
CA MET A 54 -13.14 -0.84 7.40
C MET A 54 -12.67 -1.93 8.37
N VAL A 55 -11.54 -2.58 8.08
CA VAL A 55 -10.93 -3.57 8.97
C VAL A 55 -10.47 -2.91 10.27
N TYR A 56 -9.80 -1.74 10.17
CA TYR A 56 -9.29 -1.03 11.34
C TYR A 56 -10.42 -0.62 12.29
N GLU A 57 -11.55 -0.15 11.78
CA GLU A 57 -12.69 0.23 12.64
C GLU A 57 -13.26 -0.95 13.44
N VAL A 58 -13.27 -2.16 12.88
CA VAL A 58 -13.71 -3.35 13.61
C VAL A 58 -12.65 -3.83 14.59
N VAL A 59 -11.38 -3.83 14.18
CA VAL A 59 -10.24 -4.21 15.04
C VAL A 59 -10.11 -3.26 16.23
N ASP A 60 -10.24 -1.94 16.02
CA ASP A 60 -10.16 -0.95 17.08
C ASP A 60 -11.23 -1.18 18.17
N ASN A 61 -12.40 -1.71 17.80
CA ASN A 61 -13.40 -2.11 18.80
C ASN A 61 -12.96 -3.32 19.65
N ALA A 62 -12.30 -4.29 19.03
CA ALA A 62 -11.72 -5.43 19.73
C ALA A 62 -10.55 -5.00 20.65
N ILE A 63 -9.73 -4.07 20.19
CA ILE A 63 -8.64 -3.49 20.98
C ILE A 63 -9.17 -2.64 22.14
N ASP A 64 -10.27 -1.93 21.98
CA ASP A 64 -10.92 -1.19 23.08
C ASP A 64 -11.39 -2.15 24.19
N GLU A 65 -11.87 -3.35 23.85
CA GLU A 65 -12.14 -4.41 24.85
C GLU A 65 -10.88 -4.89 25.56
N ALA A 66 -9.76 -4.97 24.84
CA ALA A 66 -8.46 -5.31 25.43
C ALA A 66 -7.92 -4.19 26.34
N LEU A 67 -8.04 -2.93 25.94
CA LEU A 67 -7.70 -1.77 26.79
C LEU A 67 -8.54 -1.69 28.07
N ALA A 68 -9.79 -2.12 27.99
CA ALA A 68 -10.67 -2.26 29.15
C ALA A 68 -10.35 -3.49 30.03
N GLY A 69 -9.37 -4.32 29.64
CA GLY A 69 -8.94 -5.52 30.38
C GLY A 69 -9.83 -6.74 30.19
N HIS A 70 -10.67 -6.77 29.14
CA HIS A 70 -11.65 -7.82 28.92
C HIS A 70 -11.30 -8.76 27.78
N ALA A 71 -10.50 -8.34 26.80
CA ALA A 71 -10.01 -9.17 25.70
C ALA A 71 -8.50 -9.41 25.82
N THR A 72 -8.05 -10.58 25.37
CA THR A 72 -6.64 -10.97 25.32
C THR A 72 -6.21 -11.42 23.94
N ARG A 73 -7.19 -11.72 23.08
CA ARG A 73 -6.97 -12.23 21.73
C ARG A 73 -7.87 -11.57 20.70
N VAL A 74 -7.29 -11.23 19.55
CA VAL A 74 -8.00 -10.75 18.37
C VAL A 74 -7.54 -11.55 17.17
N ASP A 75 -8.48 -12.22 16.48
CA ASP A 75 -8.22 -12.92 15.22
C ASP A 75 -8.79 -12.13 14.05
N VAL A 76 -7.98 -11.85 13.03
CA VAL A 76 -8.37 -11.21 11.77
C VAL A 76 -8.15 -12.19 10.64
N ILE A 77 -9.20 -12.52 9.90
CA ILE A 77 -9.16 -13.55 8.86
C ILE A 77 -9.65 -12.97 7.53
N LEU A 78 -8.80 -13.01 6.53
CA LEU A 78 -9.16 -12.74 5.14
C LEU A 78 -9.70 -14.02 4.53
N ASN A 79 -11.01 -14.07 4.34
CA ASN A 79 -11.69 -15.25 3.85
C ASN A 79 -11.55 -15.36 2.31
N ALA A 80 -11.66 -16.59 1.82
CA ALA A 80 -11.51 -16.86 0.39
C ALA A 80 -12.54 -16.15 -0.51
N ASP A 81 -13.69 -15.69 0.04
CA ASP A 81 -14.70 -14.88 -0.66
C ASP A 81 -14.47 -13.36 -0.61
N ASN A 82 -13.30 -12.95 -0.18
CA ASN A 82 -12.94 -11.56 0.10
C ASN A 82 -13.74 -10.92 1.25
N SER A 83 -14.50 -11.69 2.03
CA SER A 83 -15.01 -11.20 3.31
C SER A 83 -13.88 -11.17 4.34
N VAL A 84 -14.03 -10.33 5.35
CA VAL A 84 -13.11 -10.26 6.48
C VAL A 84 -13.85 -10.63 7.75
N THR A 85 -13.25 -11.50 8.55
CA THR A 85 -13.74 -11.86 9.89
C THR A 85 -12.80 -11.27 10.93
N VAL A 86 -13.35 -10.53 11.87
CA VAL A 86 -12.64 -10.06 13.08
C VAL A 86 -13.33 -10.64 14.28
N ARG A 87 -12.59 -11.33 15.15
CA ARG A 87 -13.09 -11.98 16.37
C ARG A 87 -12.26 -11.55 17.56
N ASP A 88 -12.92 -11.22 18.67
CA ASP A 88 -12.32 -11.01 19.97
C ASP A 88 -12.86 -11.98 21.03
N ASP A 89 -12.17 -12.10 22.15
CA ASP A 89 -12.55 -12.86 23.35
C ASP A 89 -13.04 -11.94 24.50
N GLY A 90 -13.51 -10.73 24.14
CA GLY A 90 -14.01 -9.71 25.06
C GLY A 90 -15.34 -10.07 25.73
N ARG A 91 -16.05 -9.07 26.24
CA ARG A 91 -17.35 -9.25 26.94
C ARG A 91 -18.51 -9.65 26.02
N GLY A 92 -18.36 -9.42 24.72
CA GLY A 92 -19.44 -9.48 23.74
C GLY A 92 -20.34 -8.24 23.77
N ILE A 93 -20.79 -7.79 22.61
CA ILE A 93 -21.73 -6.67 22.50
C ILE A 93 -23.02 -6.96 23.28
N PRO A 94 -23.62 -5.98 24.00
CA PRO A 94 -24.87 -6.16 24.71
C PRO A 94 -26.01 -6.63 23.78
N VAL A 95 -26.76 -7.63 24.23
CA VAL A 95 -27.84 -8.29 23.46
C VAL A 95 -29.26 -7.90 23.91
N ASP A 96 -29.36 -7.22 25.05
CA ASP A 96 -30.62 -6.80 25.62
C ASP A 96 -31.38 -5.83 24.72
N ILE A 97 -32.69 -5.75 24.87
CA ILE A 97 -33.52 -4.79 24.15
C ILE A 97 -33.24 -3.38 24.66
N HIS A 98 -32.86 -2.48 23.77
CA HIS A 98 -32.66 -1.06 24.07
C HIS A 98 -34.02 -0.39 24.36
N LYS A 99 -34.17 0.16 25.55
CA LYS A 99 -35.49 0.71 26.02
C LYS A 99 -36.03 1.83 25.16
N GLY A 100 -35.16 2.61 24.50
CA GLY A 100 -35.57 3.74 23.65
C GLY A 100 -35.95 3.36 22.25
N GLU A 101 -35.30 2.31 21.69
CA GLU A 101 -35.41 1.94 20.27
C GLU A 101 -36.28 0.69 20.05
N GLY A 102 -36.50 -0.12 21.07
CA GLY A 102 -37.34 -1.32 20.99
C GLY A 102 -36.72 -2.50 20.25
N ILE A 103 -35.45 -2.38 19.82
CA ILE A 103 -34.64 -3.42 19.16
C ILE A 103 -33.44 -3.77 20.05
N SER A 104 -32.69 -4.82 19.68
CA SER A 104 -31.52 -5.20 20.49
C SER A 104 -30.44 -4.09 20.47
N ALA A 105 -29.69 -3.95 21.58
CA ALA A 105 -28.59 -3.00 21.66
C ALA A 105 -27.53 -3.27 20.56
N ALA A 106 -27.29 -4.54 20.22
CA ALA A 106 -26.43 -4.92 19.11
C ALA A 106 -26.92 -4.35 17.78
N GLU A 107 -28.22 -4.45 17.48
CA GLU A 107 -28.78 -3.89 16.25
C GLU A 107 -28.71 -2.37 16.23
N VAL A 108 -28.95 -1.69 17.37
CA VAL A 108 -28.81 -0.24 17.50
C VAL A 108 -27.38 0.21 17.16
N ILE A 109 -26.37 -0.45 17.72
CA ILE A 109 -24.96 -0.12 17.48
C ILE A 109 -24.59 -0.30 16.01
N MET A 110 -25.16 -1.30 15.34
CA MET A 110 -24.86 -1.60 13.94
C MET A 110 -25.59 -0.72 12.94
N THR A 111 -26.75 -0.16 13.29
CA THR A 111 -27.62 0.57 12.35
C THR A 111 -27.75 2.06 12.62
N GLN A 112 -27.31 2.54 13.79
CA GLN A 112 -27.42 3.95 14.15
C GLN A 112 -26.04 4.60 14.30
N LEU A 113 -25.89 5.79 13.72
CA LEU A 113 -24.71 6.63 13.94
C LEU A 113 -24.75 7.24 15.33
N HIS A 114 -23.60 7.41 15.94
CA HIS A 114 -23.45 7.98 17.28
C HIS A 114 -24.14 7.15 18.39
N ALA A 115 -24.21 5.84 18.19
CA ALA A 115 -24.68 4.88 19.18
C ALA A 115 -23.50 4.04 19.72
N GLY A 116 -23.44 3.85 21.03
CA GLY A 116 -22.42 2.96 21.63
C GLY A 116 -22.09 3.28 23.08
N GLY A 117 -21.54 2.30 23.79
CA GLY A 117 -21.15 2.40 25.22
C GLY A 117 -19.92 3.28 25.48
N LYS A 118 -19.24 3.76 24.45
CA LYS A 118 -18.02 4.58 24.56
C LYS A 118 -18.30 6.04 24.95
N PHE A 119 -19.55 6.47 24.93
CA PHE A 119 -19.98 7.76 25.45
C PHE A 119 -20.11 7.75 27.00
N ASP A 120 -20.08 6.59 27.63
CA ASP A 120 -20.07 6.44 29.08
C ASP A 120 -18.65 6.17 29.59
N GLN A 121 -18.07 7.14 30.29
CA GLN A 121 -16.71 7.05 30.87
C GLN A 121 -16.57 5.92 31.92
N ASN A 122 -17.68 5.40 32.46
CA ASN A 122 -17.65 4.25 33.37
C ASN A 122 -17.39 2.94 32.63
N SER A 123 -17.75 2.86 31.35
CA SER A 123 -17.58 1.65 30.53
C SER A 123 -16.22 1.59 29.86
N TYR A 124 -15.68 2.74 29.41
CA TYR A 124 -14.38 2.86 28.78
C TYR A 124 -13.70 4.17 29.20
N LYS A 125 -12.64 4.09 30.00
CA LYS A 125 -11.86 5.26 30.43
C LYS A 125 -11.04 5.87 29.29
N VAL A 126 -10.56 5.02 28.38
CA VAL A 126 -9.78 5.38 27.19
C VAL A 126 -10.26 4.50 26.06
N SER A 127 -10.53 5.07 24.91
CA SER A 127 -10.89 4.31 23.69
C SER A 127 -10.33 4.99 22.44
N GLY A 128 -10.05 4.21 21.38
CA GLY A 128 -9.70 4.70 20.05
C GLY A 128 -10.94 5.17 19.28
N GLY A 129 -12.07 4.51 19.48
CA GLY A 129 -13.34 4.79 18.80
C GLY A 129 -14.13 5.89 19.50
N LEU A 130 -13.85 7.16 19.19
CA LEU A 130 -14.41 8.33 19.88
C LEU A 130 -15.81 8.74 19.43
N HIS A 131 -16.22 8.43 18.21
CA HIS A 131 -17.40 9.00 17.57
C HIS A 131 -18.64 8.08 17.58
N GLY A 132 -18.49 6.80 17.95
CA GLY A 132 -19.57 5.81 17.94
C GLY A 132 -20.18 5.57 16.55
N VAL A 133 -19.37 5.68 15.49
CA VAL A 133 -19.82 5.52 14.09
C VAL A 133 -19.09 4.39 13.34
N GLY A 134 -17.94 3.92 13.80
CA GLY A 134 -17.08 3.05 13.03
C GLY A 134 -17.74 1.77 12.52
N VAL A 135 -18.30 0.96 13.39
CA VAL A 135 -18.92 -0.32 12.99
C VAL A 135 -20.21 -0.13 12.20
N SER A 136 -20.98 0.92 12.47
CA SER A 136 -22.19 1.24 11.69
C SER A 136 -21.84 1.72 10.27
N VAL A 137 -20.71 2.40 10.11
CA VAL A 137 -20.13 2.75 8.80
C VAL A 137 -19.69 1.50 8.05
N VAL A 138 -18.99 0.56 8.71
CA VAL A 138 -18.63 -0.73 8.09
C VAL A 138 -19.87 -1.48 7.63
N ASN A 139 -20.92 -1.53 8.46
CA ASN A 139 -22.18 -2.17 8.10
C ASN A 139 -22.83 -1.49 6.87
N ALA A 140 -22.89 -0.16 6.86
CA ALA A 140 -23.48 0.60 5.73
C ALA A 140 -22.79 0.36 4.39
N LEU A 141 -21.48 0.14 4.41
CA LEU A 141 -20.61 -0.03 3.23
C LEU A 141 -20.35 -1.50 2.87
N SER A 142 -21.01 -2.44 3.56
CA SER A 142 -20.92 -3.87 3.29
C SER A 142 -22.15 -4.35 2.52
N SER A 143 -21.93 -5.17 1.49
CA SER A 143 -23.03 -5.88 0.79
C SER A 143 -23.66 -6.92 1.71
N LYS A 144 -22.85 -7.51 2.61
CA LYS A 144 -23.27 -8.45 3.62
C LYS A 144 -22.42 -8.29 4.89
N LEU A 145 -23.06 -8.31 6.07
CA LEU A 145 -22.37 -8.36 7.34
C LEU A 145 -23.08 -9.33 8.27
N GLY A 146 -22.32 -10.26 8.88
CA GLY A 146 -22.77 -11.16 9.94
C GLY A 146 -22.16 -10.75 11.28
N LEU A 147 -22.97 -10.58 12.29
CA LEU A 147 -22.54 -10.33 13.65
C LEU A 147 -22.91 -11.52 14.53
N ARG A 148 -21.91 -12.11 15.16
CA ARG A 148 -22.02 -13.21 16.10
C ARG A 148 -21.53 -12.76 17.46
N ILE A 149 -22.31 -13.04 18.50
CA ILE A 149 -22.01 -12.60 19.89
C ILE A 149 -22.14 -13.80 20.81
N TRP A 150 -21.10 -14.05 21.61
CA TRP A 150 -21.11 -15.01 22.70
C TRP A 150 -21.19 -14.23 24.01
N ARG A 151 -22.36 -14.35 24.65
CA ARG A 151 -22.66 -13.65 25.90
C ARG A 151 -23.72 -14.42 26.68
N ASP A 152 -23.58 -14.41 28.01
CA ASP A 152 -24.53 -15.05 28.94
C ASP A 152 -24.78 -16.54 28.60
N ASP A 153 -23.68 -17.26 28.30
CA ASP A 153 -23.64 -18.68 27.92
C ASP A 153 -24.44 -19.02 26.64
N LYS A 154 -24.75 -18.02 25.83
CA LYS A 154 -25.49 -18.17 24.60
C LYS A 154 -24.73 -17.62 23.42
N GLU A 155 -25.02 -18.18 22.26
CA GLU A 155 -24.55 -17.71 20.96
C GLU A 155 -25.70 -16.99 20.26
N HIS A 156 -25.49 -15.70 19.94
CA HIS A 156 -26.42 -14.84 19.24
C HIS A 156 -25.92 -14.54 17.84
N TYR A 157 -26.84 -14.38 16.89
CA TYR A 157 -26.52 -14.03 15.50
C TYR A 157 -27.52 -13.07 14.89
N ILE A 158 -27.03 -12.12 14.15
CA ILE A 158 -27.80 -11.19 13.31
C ILE A 158 -27.05 -10.96 12.02
N GLU A 159 -27.77 -10.85 10.92
CA GLU A 159 -27.23 -10.58 9.58
C GLU A 159 -27.78 -9.27 9.04
N PHE A 160 -26.92 -8.53 8.32
CA PHE A 160 -27.25 -7.28 7.68
C PHE A 160 -26.93 -7.35 6.19
N ALA A 161 -27.72 -6.66 5.37
CA ALA A 161 -27.49 -6.44 3.96
C ALA A 161 -27.52 -4.95 3.67
N HIS A 162 -26.40 -4.40 3.14
CA HIS A 162 -26.28 -2.97 2.87
C HIS A 162 -26.65 -2.07 4.05
N GLY A 163 -26.33 -2.50 5.28
CA GLY A 163 -26.59 -1.75 6.49
C GLY A 163 -27.92 -2.05 7.19
N ASP A 164 -28.86 -2.71 6.52
CA ASP A 164 -30.19 -3.00 7.06
C ASP A 164 -30.24 -4.43 7.62
N ALA A 165 -30.89 -4.60 8.80
CA ALA A 165 -31.02 -5.93 9.41
C ALA A 165 -31.95 -6.82 8.58
N VAL A 166 -31.47 -8.02 8.21
CA VAL A 166 -32.26 -9.01 7.45
C VAL A 166 -33.32 -9.64 8.35
N ALA A 167 -32.98 -9.83 9.61
CA ALA A 167 -33.88 -10.34 10.65
C ALA A 167 -33.41 -9.86 12.01
N PRO A 168 -34.28 -9.81 13.05
CA PRO A 168 -33.87 -9.45 14.40
C PRO A 168 -32.80 -10.40 14.97
N LEU A 169 -32.03 -9.92 15.98
CA LEU A 169 -31.06 -10.74 16.72
C LEU A 169 -31.73 -11.97 17.29
N LYS A 170 -31.14 -13.15 17.07
CA LYS A 170 -31.65 -14.43 17.55
C LYS A 170 -30.57 -15.23 18.29
N VAL A 171 -31.00 -16.03 19.26
CA VAL A 171 -30.17 -17.08 19.85
C VAL A 171 -30.09 -18.25 18.88
N ILE A 172 -28.88 -18.69 18.54
CA ILE A 172 -28.68 -19.80 17.60
C ILE A 172 -28.12 -21.07 18.28
N GLY A 173 -27.60 -20.95 19.52
CA GLY A 173 -27.07 -22.05 20.27
C GLY A 173 -26.70 -21.68 21.69
N ASP A 174 -26.37 -22.73 22.49
CA ASP A 174 -25.74 -22.58 23.78
C ASP A 174 -24.22 -22.52 23.62
N ALA A 175 -23.57 -21.66 24.39
CA ALA A 175 -22.13 -21.45 24.34
C ALA A 175 -21.55 -21.26 25.76
N PRO A 176 -21.61 -22.28 26.62
CA PRO A 176 -21.22 -22.14 28.01
C PRO A 176 -19.76 -21.74 28.18
N GLY A 177 -19.52 -20.68 28.95
CA GLY A 177 -18.19 -20.13 29.20
C GLY A 177 -17.54 -19.43 28.04
N LYS A 178 -18.12 -19.40 26.86
CA LYS A 178 -17.63 -18.65 25.69
C LYS A 178 -18.12 -17.21 25.74
N ARG A 179 -17.21 -16.29 25.41
CA ARG A 179 -17.51 -14.86 25.34
C ARG A 179 -16.80 -14.23 24.14
N GLY A 180 -17.25 -13.06 23.72
CA GLY A 180 -16.62 -12.29 22.64
C GLY A 180 -17.58 -11.88 21.55
N THR A 181 -17.02 -11.20 20.56
CA THR A 181 -17.72 -10.75 19.37
C THR A 181 -17.01 -11.23 18.12
N GLU A 182 -17.77 -11.59 17.09
CA GLU A 182 -17.26 -11.87 15.75
C GLU A 182 -18.05 -11.07 14.73
N VAL A 183 -17.35 -10.30 13.95
CA VAL A 183 -17.91 -9.52 12.83
C VAL A 183 -17.32 -10.06 11.54
N THR A 184 -18.16 -10.56 10.64
CA THR A 184 -17.75 -10.97 9.29
C THR A 184 -18.46 -10.08 8.28
N PHE A 185 -17.69 -9.37 7.46
CA PHE A 185 -18.26 -8.43 6.49
C PHE A 185 -17.62 -8.58 5.10
N LEU A 186 -18.45 -8.37 4.08
CA LEU A 186 -18.05 -8.31 2.68
C LEU A 186 -18.27 -6.89 2.17
N ALA A 187 -17.21 -6.20 1.81
CA ALA A 187 -17.28 -4.84 1.29
C ALA A 187 -18.13 -4.76 0.01
N SER A 188 -18.91 -3.68 -0.14
CA SER A 188 -19.79 -3.49 -1.28
C SER A 188 -19.03 -3.03 -2.53
N THR A 189 -19.18 -3.75 -3.63
CA THR A 189 -18.66 -3.36 -4.95
C THR A 189 -19.36 -2.14 -5.55
N GLU A 190 -20.50 -1.73 -5.00
CA GLU A 190 -21.15 -0.46 -5.34
C GLU A 190 -20.39 0.74 -4.78
N THR A 191 -19.63 0.55 -3.69
CA THR A 191 -18.85 1.60 -3.03
C THR A 191 -17.38 1.55 -3.40
N PHE A 192 -16.78 0.36 -3.39
CA PHE A 192 -15.35 0.16 -3.63
C PHE A 192 -15.11 -0.42 -5.02
N LYS A 193 -14.25 0.21 -5.81
CA LYS A 193 -13.86 -0.30 -7.14
C LYS A 193 -13.06 -1.60 -7.05
N ASN A 194 -12.30 -1.76 -5.98
CA ASN A 194 -11.56 -2.96 -5.66
C ASN A 194 -11.83 -3.35 -4.21
N ILE A 195 -12.16 -4.63 -3.99
CA ILE A 195 -12.42 -5.20 -2.66
C ILE A 195 -11.32 -6.19 -2.22
N GLU A 196 -10.16 -6.16 -2.88
CA GLU A 196 -9.03 -7.02 -2.51
C GLU A 196 -8.19 -6.34 -1.42
N TYR A 197 -8.08 -6.99 -0.27
CA TYR A 197 -7.26 -6.52 0.86
C TYR A 197 -5.80 -6.86 0.64
N ASP A 198 -4.92 -5.90 0.93
CA ASP A 198 -3.48 -6.12 0.98
C ASP A 198 -3.07 -6.65 2.35
N PHE A 199 -2.45 -7.83 2.38
CA PHE A 199 -2.04 -8.47 3.62
C PHE A 199 -0.98 -7.67 4.36
N ALA A 200 0.01 -7.11 3.64
CA ALA A 200 1.12 -6.39 4.27
C ALA A 200 0.63 -5.08 4.94
N THR A 201 -0.28 -4.37 4.29
CA THR A 201 -0.92 -3.17 4.85
C THR A 201 -1.67 -3.48 6.16
N LEU A 202 -2.40 -4.60 6.22
CA LEU A 202 -3.08 -5.01 7.45
C LEU A 202 -2.09 -5.47 8.51
N GLU A 203 -1.11 -6.30 8.13
CA GLU A 203 -0.07 -6.81 9.02
C GLU A 203 0.67 -5.66 9.73
N HIS A 204 1.06 -4.64 8.98
CA HIS A 204 1.75 -3.47 9.53
C HIS A 204 0.93 -2.80 10.64
N ARG A 205 -0.32 -2.47 10.36
CA ARG A 205 -1.21 -1.81 11.34
C ARG A 205 -1.53 -2.69 12.54
N LEU A 206 -1.76 -3.98 12.34
CA LEU A 206 -2.03 -4.92 13.43
C LEU A 206 -0.80 -5.12 14.31
N ARG A 207 0.39 -5.09 13.74
CA ARG A 207 1.67 -5.15 14.46
C ARG A 207 1.87 -3.93 15.35
N GLU A 208 1.59 -2.72 14.87
CA GLU A 208 1.58 -1.51 15.69
C GLU A 208 0.64 -1.65 16.90
N LEU A 209 -0.60 -2.12 16.64
CA LEU A 209 -1.59 -2.32 17.71
C LEU A 209 -1.14 -3.35 18.74
N ALA A 210 -0.48 -4.43 18.32
CA ALA A 210 0.06 -5.43 19.21
C ALA A 210 1.21 -4.90 20.09
N PHE A 211 2.08 -4.06 19.55
CA PHE A 211 3.12 -3.36 20.34
C PHE A 211 2.54 -2.35 21.33
N LEU A 212 1.52 -1.60 20.92
CA LEU A 212 0.91 -0.56 21.75
C LEU A 212 0.01 -1.13 22.85
N ASN A 213 -0.38 -2.41 22.75
CA ASN A 213 -1.24 -3.08 23.72
C ASN A 213 -0.55 -4.35 24.22
N SER A 214 0.48 -4.15 25.05
CA SER A 214 1.29 -5.24 25.63
C SER A 214 0.41 -6.35 26.24
N GLY A 215 0.67 -7.59 25.83
CA GLY A 215 -0.05 -8.77 26.32
C GLY A 215 -1.27 -9.20 25.50
N VAL A 216 -1.69 -8.41 24.51
CA VAL A 216 -2.72 -8.80 23.54
C VAL A 216 -2.09 -9.65 22.44
N ASN A 217 -2.72 -10.76 22.08
CA ASN A 217 -2.33 -11.59 20.94
C ASN A 217 -3.22 -11.22 19.74
N ILE A 218 -2.64 -10.74 18.67
CA ILE A 218 -3.33 -10.45 17.41
C ILE A 218 -2.84 -11.43 16.35
N ALA A 219 -3.75 -12.19 15.75
CA ALA A 219 -3.44 -13.09 14.66
C ALA A 219 -4.08 -12.63 13.36
N LEU A 220 -3.28 -12.53 12.28
CA LEU A 220 -3.75 -12.26 10.92
C LEU A 220 -3.59 -13.52 10.09
N SER A 221 -4.69 -14.04 9.54
CA SER A 221 -4.71 -15.21 8.65
C SER A 221 -5.24 -14.82 7.28
N ASP A 222 -4.52 -15.16 6.22
CA ASP A 222 -4.98 -15.07 4.84
C ASP A 222 -5.37 -16.46 4.32
N MET A 223 -6.67 -16.68 4.24
CA MET A 223 -7.29 -17.92 3.77
C MET A 223 -7.69 -17.85 2.30
N ARG A 224 -7.31 -16.79 1.59
CA ARG A 224 -7.70 -16.60 0.19
C ARG A 224 -6.93 -17.53 -0.75
N HIS A 225 -5.71 -17.91 -0.38
CA HIS A 225 -4.84 -18.74 -1.19
C HIS A 225 -4.80 -20.19 -0.71
N ALA A 226 -4.40 -21.11 -1.58
CA ALA A 226 -4.30 -22.52 -1.25
C ALA A 226 -3.27 -22.84 -0.14
N VAL A 227 -2.37 -21.93 0.16
CA VAL A 227 -1.46 -21.98 1.30
C VAL A 227 -1.83 -20.83 2.21
N GLU A 228 -2.31 -21.17 3.43
CA GLU A 228 -2.60 -20.15 4.44
C GLU A 228 -1.33 -19.38 4.77
N LYS A 229 -1.43 -18.05 4.75
CA LYS A 229 -0.44 -17.17 5.32
C LYS A 229 -0.96 -16.68 6.66
N ARG A 230 -0.23 -16.99 7.75
CA ARG A 230 -0.62 -16.63 9.11
C ARG A 230 0.52 -15.95 9.82
N GLU A 231 0.22 -14.84 10.49
CA GLU A 231 1.13 -14.07 11.31
C GLU A 231 0.53 -13.88 12.70
N GLU A 232 1.28 -14.26 13.75
CA GLU A 232 0.88 -14.03 15.14
C GLU A 232 1.75 -12.94 15.75
N MET A 233 1.11 -11.90 16.26
CA MET A 233 1.72 -10.71 16.80
C MET A 233 1.40 -10.62 18.30
N HIS A 234 2.41 -10.89 19.14
CA HIS A 234 2.29 -10.83 20.59
C HIS A 234 3.59 -10.29 21.18
N TYR A 235 3.53 -9.10 21.77
CA TYR A 235 4.70 -8.39 22.26
C TYR A 235 4.51 -7.99 23.74
N SER A 236 5.13 -8.74 24.64
CA SER A 236 5.04 -8.49 26.08
C SER A 236 5.84 -7.25 26.51
N GLY A 237 6.87 -6.88 25.75
CA GLY A 237 7.71 -5.69 26.01
C GLY A 237 7.08 -4.37 25.57
N GLY A 238 5.95 -4.40 24.85
CA GLY A 238 5.21 -3.18 24.48
C GLY A 238 6.04 -2.19 23.64
N VAL A 239 6.01 -0.90 24.00
CA VAL A 239 6.71 0.15 23.23
C VAL A 239 8.23 0.01 23.24
N GLU A 240 8.83 -0.66 24.22
CA GLU A 240 10.26 -0.99 24.24
C GLU A 240 10.61 -1.97 23.10
N GLU A 241 9.80 -3.00 22.97
CA GLU A 241 9.97 -4.00 21.93
C GLU A 241 9.68 -3.39 20.54
N PHE A 242 8.76 -2.44 20.49
CA PHE A 242 8.46 -1.68 19.27
C PHE A 242 9.67 -0.86 18.78
N VAL A 243 10.33 -0.12 19.65
CA VAL A 243 11.55 0.62 19.29
C VAL A 243 12.66 -0.33 18.84
N LYS A 244 12.83 -1.48 19.51
CA LYS A 244 13.79 -2.51 19.07
C LYS A 244 13.46 -3.06 17.69
N TYR A 245 12.17 -3.25 17.40
CA TYR A 245 11.70 -3.68 16.08
C TYR A 245 12.00 -2.63 15.00
N LEU A 246 11.74 -1.35 15.26
CA LEU A 246 12.04 -0.25 14.33
C LEU A 246 13.55 -0.12 14.05
N ASP A 247 14.39 -0.37 15.05
CA ASP A 247 15.85 -0.25 14.93
C ASP A 247 16.58 -1.58 14.63
N ARG A 248 15.85 -2.66 14.32
CA ARG A 248 16.44 -3.99 14.05
C ARG A 248 17.51 -4.00 12.96
N ASN A 249 17.50 -3.03 12.06
CA ASN A 249 18.43 -2.89 10.93
C ASN A 249 19.49 -1.79 11.18
N LYS A 250 19.56 -1.19 12.38
CA LYS A 250 20.49 -0.14 12.76
C LYS A 250 21.37 -0.61 13.92
N LYS A 251 22.48 0.06 14.11
CA LYS A 251 23.37 -0.24 15.23
C LYS A 251 23.07 0.67 16.41
N ALA A 252 22.61 0.08 17.50
CA ALA A 252 22.30 0.81 18.71
C ALA A 252 23.56 1.45 19.34
N LEU A 253 23.41 2.67 19.86
CA LEU A 253 24.45 3.40 20.57
C LEU A 253 24.55 2.96 22.03
N VAL A 254 23.43 2.67 22.67
CA VAL A 254 23.32 2.20 24.05
C VAL A 254 22.64 0.83 24.07
N PRO A 255 22.93 -0.03 25.07
CA PRO A 255 22.52 -1.44 25.05
C PRO A 255 21.00 -1.61 25.14
N THR A 256 20.29 -0.72 25.82
CA THR A 256 18.85 -0.81 26.06
C THR A 256 18.16 0.51 25.78
N PRO A 257 16.91 0.52 25.28
CA PRO A 257 16.09 1.72 25.16
C PRO A 257 15.83 2.37 26.54
N ILE A 258 15.66 3.68 26.55
CA ILE A 258 15.18 4.41 27.71
C ILE A 258 13.67 4.27 27.76
N MET A 259 13.14 3.69 28.85
CA MET A 259 11.72 3.50 29.05
C MET A 259 11.15 4.54 30.00
N VAL A 260 10.04 5.14 29.61
CA VAL A 260 9.25 6.05 30.43
C VAL A 260 7.81 5.57 30.47
N ARG A 261 7.27 5.34 31.65
CA ARG A 261 5.87 4.96 31.86
C ARG A 261 5.36 5.64 33.11
N SER A 262 4.37 6.51 32.96
CA SER A 262 3.75 7.23 34.08
C SER A 262 2.33 7.67 33.71
N GLU A 263 1.53 7.93 34.73
CA GLU A 263 0.21 8.53 34.59
C GLU A 263 0.15 9.80 35.43
N ALA A 264 -0.30 10.91 34.84
CA ALA A 264 -0.47 12.18 35.52
C ALA A 264 -1.74 12.87 35.00
N ASN A 265 -2.54 13.43 35.90
CA ASN A 265 -3.80 14.11 35.57
C ASN A 265 -4.79 13.27 34.72
N GLY A 266 -4.79 11.95 34.92
CA GLY A 266 -5.63 11.03 34.14
C GLY A 266 -5.14 10.78 32.71
N ILE A 267 -3.94 11.27 32.34
CA ILE A 267 -3.30 11.02 31.06
C ILE A 267 -2.16 10.05 31.28
N GLY A 268 -2.23 8.88 30.64
CA GLY A 268 -1.13 7.91 30.62
C GLY A 268 -0.10 8.33 29.57
N VAL A 269 1.18 8.29 29.94
CA VAL A 269 2.31 8.56 29.04
C VAL A 269 3.23 7.35 29.03
N GLU A 270 3.48 6.81 27.87
CA GLU A 270 4.39 5.70 27.66
C GLU A 270 5.32 6.07 26.51
N ALA A 271 6.65 6.00 26.74
CA ALA A 271 7.62 6.31 25.71
C ALA A 271 8.83 5.39 25.81
N ALA A 272 9.36 5.03 24.64
CA ALA A 272 10.66 4.37 24.50
C ALA A 272 11.55 5.20 23.58
N LEU A 273 12.78 5.43 24.00
CA LEU A 273 13.76 6.23 23.27
C LEU A 273 15.03 5.41 23.09
N TRP A 274 15.58 5.34 21.89
CA TRP A 274 16.80 4.62 21.60
C TRP A 274 17.64 5.34 20.55
N TRP A 275 18.90 5.63 20.88
CA TRP A 275 19.83 6.22 19.94
C TRP A 275 20.62 5.15 19.20
N ASN A 276 20.79 5.34 17.92
CA ASN A 276 21.52 4.50 17.00
C ASN A 276 22.59 5.30 16.24
N ASP A 277 23.34 4.65 15.37
CA ASP A 277 24.45 5.23 14.61
C ASP A 277 24.00 6.04 13.38
N SER A 278 22.70 6.06 13.05
CA SER A 278 22.15 6.85 11.93
C SER A 278 22.17 8.35 12.18
N TYR A 279 21.85 9.13 11.18
CA TYR A 279 21.82 10.60 11.22
C TYR A 279 20.40 11.17 11.18
N HIS A 280 19.38 10.31 11.25
CA HIS A 280 17.97 10.67 11.06
C HIS A 280 17.16 10.45 12.34
N GLU A 281 16.16 11.31 12.55
CA GLU A 281 15.14 11.16 13.59
C GLU A 281 14.03 10.24 13.05
N ASN A 282 13.59 9.29 13.86
CA ASN A 282 12.38 8.47 13.62
C ASN A 282 11.53 8.44 14.89
N VAL A 283 10.49 9.28 14.96
CA VAL A 283 9.61 9.38 16.14
C VAL A 283 8.19 9.09 15.73
N LEU A 284 7.66 7.97 16.21
CA LEU A 284 6.26 7.60 16.02
C LEU A 284 5.43 8.06 17.23
N CYS A 285 4.32 8.72 16.96
CA CYS A 285 3.43 9.26 17.97
C CYS A 285 2.05 8.64 17.88
N PHE A 286 1.49 8.26 19.04
CA PHE A 286 0.19 7.64 19.14
C PHE A 286 -0.65 8.27 20.24
N THR A 287 -1.94 8.46 19.97
CA THR A 287 -2.94 8.84 20.99
C THR A 287 -4.05 7.81 20.97
N ASN A 288 -4.29 7.12 22.09
CA ASN A 288 -5.27 6.04 22.18
C ASN A 288 -5.11 5.00 21.05
N ASN A 289 -3.88 4.61 20.77
CA ASN A 289 -3.45 3.70 19.70
C ASN A 289 -3.59 4.25 18.27
N ILE A 290 -4.07 5.47 18.07
CA ILE A 290 -4.20 6.09 16.75
C ILE A 290 -2.89 6.78 16.41
N PRO A 291 -2.27 6.54 15.22
CA PRO A 291 -1.05 7.23 14.81
C PRO A 291 -1.32 8.69 14.46
N GLN A 292 -0.43 9.59 14.89
CA GLN A 292 -0.43 10.99 14.50
C GLN A 292 0.75 11.29 13.60
N ARG A 293 0.53 11.27 12.29
CA ARG A 293 1.57 11.53 11.28
C ARG A 293 2.15 12.95 11.38
N ASP A 294 1.29 13.91 11.69
CA ASP A 294 1.66 15.32 11.88
C ASP A 294 2.04 15.66 13.34
N GLY A 295 2.17 14.64 14.18
CA GLY A 295 2.50 14.81 15.60
C GLY A 295 1.41 15.54 16.37
N GLY A 296 1.80 16.59 17.12
CA GLY A 296 0.87 17.40 17.91
C GLY A 296 1.45 17.86 19.23
N THR A 297 0.57 18.14 20.19
CA THR A 297 0.93 18.68 21.51
C THR A 297 1.80 17.72 22.32
N HIS A 298 1.58 16.40 22.21
CA HIS A 298 2.41 15.38 22.87
C HIS A 298 3.84 15.37 22.30
N LEU A 299 4.02 15.44 20.96
CA LEU A 299 5.34 15.52 20.34
C LEU A 299 6.06 16.81 20.72
N ALA A 300 5.34 17.93 20.81
CA ALA A 300 5.93 19.20 21.25
C ALA A 300 6.42 19.11 22.70
N GLY A 301 5.66 18.48 23.60
CA GLY A 301 6.09 18.20 24.99
C GLY A 301 7.32 17.29 25.04
N PHE A 302 7.30 16.20 24.26
CA PHE A 302 8.42 15.26 24.13
C PHE A 302 9.72 15.97 23.70
N ARG A 303 9.68 16.71 22.60
CA ARG A 303 10.83 17.43 22.06
C ARG A 303 11.36 18.51 23.03
N GLY A 304 10.45 19.19 23.75
CA GLY A 304 10.82 20.18 24.76
C GLY A 304 11.56 19.58 25.95
N ALA A 305 11.03 18.50 26.52
CA ALA A 305 11.65 17.77 27.63
C ALA A 305 13.01 17.18 27.25
N LEU A 306 13.06 16.47 26.11
CA LEU A 306 14.29 15.85 25.61
C LEU A 306 15.42 16.89 25.46
N THR A 307 15.15 17.97 24.74
CA THR A 307 16.12 19.05 24.51
C THR A 307 16.62 19.66 25.80
N ARG A 308 15.71 19.90 26.77
CA ARG A 308 16.08 20.47 28.07
C ARG A 308 16.99 19.56 28.87
N GLN A 309 16.65 18.26 28.92
CA GLN A 309 17.40 17.31 29.74
C GLN A 309 18.80 17.01 29.15
N VAL A 310 18.88 16.83 27.82
CA VAL A 310 20.17 16.63 27.15
C VAL A 310 21.08 17.84 27.31
N ASN A 311 20.53 19.06 27.12
CA ASN A 311 21.33 20.31 27.33
C ASN A 311 21.78 20.46 28.79
N GLY A 312 20.87 20.26 29.75
CA GLY A 312 21.23 20.36 31.17
C GLY A 312 22.33 19.41 31.58
N TYR A 313 22.25 18.14 31.11
CA TYR A 313 23.30 17.16 31.38
C TYR A 313 24.62 17.50 30.67
N ALA A 314 24.57 17.97 29.44
CA ALA A 314 25.76 18.41 28.69
C ALA A 314 26.45 19.59 29.37
N GLU A 315 25.71 20.61 29.80
CA GLU A 315 26.26 21.77 30.53
C GLU A 315 26.91 21.38 31.85
N ALA A 316 26.32 20.45 32.58
CA ALA A 316 26.87 19.98 33.87
C ALA A 316 28.14 19.14 33.69
N ASN A 317 28.23 18.31 32.66
CA ASN A 317 29.24 17.26 32.53
C ASN A 317 30.28 17.48 31.41
N ALA A 318 29.97 18.30 30.38
CA ALA A 318 30.84 18.52 29.21
C ALA A 318 31.41 19.94 29.15
N LYS A 319 32.00 20.44 30.26
CA LYS A 319 32.48 21.83 30.46
C LYS A 319 33.51 22.38 29.44
N LYS A 320 34.05 21.55 28.57
CA LYS A 320 35.11 21.95 27.62
C LYS A 320 34.63 22.38 26.24
N GLU A 321 33.44 22.04 25.83
CA GLU A 321 32.92 22.33 24.47
C GLU A 321 31.77 23.34 24.54
N LYS A 322 32.07 24.59 24.20
CA LYS A 322 31.09 25.70 24.13
C LYS A 322 30.35 25.68 22.77
N ILE A 323 29.71 24.57 22.42
CA ILE A 323 28.87 24.48 21.24
C ILE A 323 27.40 24.58 21.69
N ALA A 324 26.64 25.49 21.10
CA ALA A 324 25.21 25.59 21.37
C ALA A 324 24.50 24.40 20.74
N LEU A 325 23.89 23.54 21.57
CA LEU A 325 23.13 22.38 21.15
C LEU A 325 21.70 22.82 20.79
N THR A 326 21.19 22.37 19.66
CA THR A 326 19.80 22.58 19.23
C THR A 326 18.96 21.33 19.49
N GLY A 327 17.64 21.45 19.40
CA GLY A 327 16.75 20.31 19.52
C GLY A 327 17.01 19.24 18.46
N ASP A 328 17.36 19.66 17.24
CA ASP A 328 17.67 18.73 16.14
C ASP A 328 18.95 17.93 16.40
N ASP A 329 19.98 18.57 16.98
CA ASP A 329 21.21 17.86 17.40
C ASP A 329 20.89 16.75 18.42
N CYS A 330 19.96 17.03 19.36
CA CYS A 330 19.55 16.08 20.40
C CYS A 330 18.81 14.86 19.83
N ARG A 331 18.20 15.01 18.66
CA ARG A 331 17.38 13.98 18.01
C ARG A 331 18.09 13.23 16.87
N GLU A 332 19.32 13.64 16.54
CA GLU A 332 20.09 12.92 15.53
C GLU A 332 20.33 11.46 15.94
N GLY A 333 19.89 10.52 15.10
CA GLY A 333 19.96 9.08 15.35
C GLY A 333 19.01 8.58 16.43
N LEU A 334 17.99 9.34 16.79
CA LEU A 334 16.97 8.94 17.75
C LEU A 334 15.84 8.20 17.06
N THR A 335 15.55 6.98 17.50
CA THR A 335 14.28 6.29 17.27
C THR A 335 13.47 6.32 18.56
N ALA A 336 12.23 6.76 18.49
CA ALA A 336 11.36 6.81 19.65
C ALA A 336 9.90 6.47 19.30
N VAL A 337 9.21 5.87 20.24
CA VAL A 337 7.76 5.67 20.20
C VAL A 337 7.17 6.41 21.39
N LEU A 338 6.21 7.28 21.15
CA LEU A 338 5.46 8.02 22.16
C LEU A 338 3.99 7.66 22.08
N SER A 339 3.46 7.00 23.10
CA SER A 339 2.04 6.65 23.22
C SER A 339 1.41 7.37 24.38
N VAL A 340 0.35 8.13 24.13
CA VAL A 340 -0.43 8.79 25.18
C VAL A 340 -1.85 8.21 25.23
N LYS A 341 -2.34 7.99 26.43
CA LYS A 341 -3.73 7.57 26.70
C LYS A 341 -4.47 8.75 27.28
N VAL A 342 -5.39 9.32 26.51
CA VAL A 342 -6.09 10.55 26.82
C VAL A 342 -7.60 10.27 26.87
N PRO A 343 -8.33 10.63 27.94
CA PRO A 343 -9.76 10.33 28.05
C PRO A 343 -10.63 10.98 26.96
N ASP A 344 -10.33 12.23 26.58
CA ASP A 344 -11.09 12.99 25.57
C ASP A 344 -10.13 13.76 24.66
N PRO A 345 -9.44 13.09 23.71
CA PRO A 345 -8.49 13.77 22.87
C PRO A 345 -9.16 14.57 21.75
N LYS A 346 -8.58 15.73 21.43
CA LYS A 346 -9.01 16.60 20.33
C LYS A 346 -7.99 16.56 19.20
N PHE A 347 -8.50 16.42 17.97
CA PHE A 347 -7.69 16.33 16.76
C PHE A 347 -8.00 17.48 15.80
N SER A 348 -7.06 17.77 14.90
CA SER A 348 -7.21 18.85 13.90
C SER A 348 -8.18 18.50 12.77
N SER A 349 -8.39 17.21 12.49
CA SER A 349 -9.18 16.71 11.37
C SER A 349 -9.87 15.39 11.71
N GLN A 350 -10.78 14.95 10.86
CA GLN A 350 -11.44 13.65 10.97
C GLN A 350 -10.45 12.47 10.82
N THR A 351 -9.38 12.66 10.08
CA THR A 351 -8.30 11.66 9.91
C THR A 351 -7.43 11.48 11.15
N LYS A 352 -7.57 12.37 12.14
CA LYS A 352 -6.86 12.34 13.43
C LYS A 352 -5.33 12.44 13.33
N ASP A 353 -4.80 12.99 12.25
CA ASP A 353 -3.35 13.06 11.97
C ASP A 353 -2.57 13.91 12.97
N LYS A 354 -3.22 14.85 13.67
CA LYS A 354 -2.57 15.76 14.61
C LYS A 354 -3.37 15.94 15.89
N LEU A 355 -2.72 15.68 17.04
CA LEU A 355 -3.30 15.95 18.36
C LEU A 355 -3.19 17.44 18.70
N VAL A 356 -4.34 18.06 19.07
CA VAL A 356 -4.42 19.50 19.43
C VAL A 356 -4.81 19.77 20.88
N SER A 357 -5.05 18.73 21.69
CA SER A 357 -5.35 18.83 23.13
C SER A 357 -4.19 19.52 23.86
N SER A 358 -4.37 20.76 24.29
CA SER A 358 -3.32 21.60 24.88
C SER A 358 -2.84 21.09 26.25
N GLU A 359 -3.70 20.43 27.01
CA GLU A 359 -3.45 19.84 28.32
C GLU A 359 -2.45 18.67 28.29
N VAL A 360 -2.29 18.03 27.15
CA VAL A 360 -1.38 16.88 26.99
C VAL A 360 0.08 17.32 27.01
N ARG A 361 0.40 18.48 26.41
CA ARG A 361 1.80 18.96 26.32
C ARG A 361 2.50 19.07 27.66
N PRO A 362 1.97 19.80 28.69
CA PRO A 362 2.66 19.94 29.98
C PRO A 362 2.78 18.59 30.71
N VAL A 363 1.80 17.69 30.57
CA VAL A 363 1.87 16.36 31.20
C VAL A 363 3.01 15.55 30.60
N VAL A 364 3.11 15.43 29.29
CA VAL A 364 4.19 14.72 28.61
C VAL A 364 5.54 15.36 28.94
N GLU A 365 5.61 16.70 28.93
CA GLU A 365 6.84 17.42 29.22
C GLU A 365 7.35 17.17 30.65
N ASN A 366 6.46 17.18 31.65
CA ASN A 366 6.83 16.93 33.05
C ASN A 366 7.25 15.49 33.28
N VAL A 367 6.43 14.52 32.83
CA VAL A 367 6.75 13.10 32.97
C VAL A 367 8.10 12.74 32.35
N LEU A 368 8.36 13.23 31.15
CA LEU A 368 9.64 12.98 30.47
C LEU A 368 10.81 13.71 31.13
N ASN A 369 10.62 14.93 31.63
CA ASN A 369 11.67 15.66 32.37
C ASN A 369 12.13 14.88 33.58
N GLU A 370 11.20 14.43 34.43
CA GLU A 370 11.51 13.67 35.64
C GLU A 370 12.19 12.33 35.32
N ALA A 371 11.62 11.58 34.37
CA ALA A 371 12.15 10.27 34.00
C ALA A 371 13.55 10.35 33.34
N LEU A 372 13.73 11.29 32.40
CA LEU A 372 15.03 11.46 31.72
C LEU A 372 16.09 11.99 32.67
N GLN A 373 15.76 12.90 33.58
CA GLN A 373 16.71 13.37 34.61
C GLN A 373 17.18 12.21 35.46
N ALA A 374 16.27 11.42 36.00
CA ALA A 374 16.64 10.25 36.83
C ALA A 374 17.49 9.27 36.01
N TRP A 375 17.11 8.96 34.78
CA TRP A 375 17.87 8.04 33.95
C TRP A 375 19.28 8.52 33.64
N PHE A 376 19.49 9.81 33.30
CA PHE A 376 20.81 10.36 33.03
C PHE A 376 21.70 10.34 34.27
N GLU A 377 21.15 10.51 35.48
CA GLU A 377 21.89 10.42 36.76
C GLU A 377 22.25 8.97 37.09
N GLU A 378 21.38 8.03 36.83
CA GLU A 378 21.57 6.59 37.10
C GLU A 378 22.47 5.88 36.08
N HIS A 379 22.54 6.38 34.82
CA HIS A 379 23.26 5.76 33.72
C HIS A 379 24.35 6.69 33.12
N PRO A 380 25.34 7.11 33.88
CA PRO A 380 26.29 8.13 33.45
C PRO A 380 27.17 7.71 32.25
N SER A 381 27.40 6.41 32.05
CA SER A 381 28.17 5.89 30.92
C SER A 381 27.43 6.05 29.59
N GLU A 382 26.17 5.64 29.58
CA GLU A 382 25.27 5.71 28.46
C GLU A 382 24.90 7.16 28.14
N ALA A 383 24.65 7.96 29.19
CA ALA A 383 24.41 9.38 29.07
C ALA A 383 25.59 10.12 28.38
N LYS A 384 26.83 9.76 28.68
CA LYS A 384 28.01 10.30 27.99
C LYS A 384 28.08 9.89 26.53
N MET A 385 27.68 8.67 26.19
CA MET A 385 27.64 8.23 24.79
C MET A 385 26.59 9.02 23.99
N ILE A 386 25.39 9.20 24.53
CA ILE A 386 24.32 9.98 23.91
C ILE A 386 24.75 11.43 23.73
N VAL A 387 25.24 12.09 24.80
CA VAL A 387 25.70 13.48 24.74
C VAL A 387 26.90 13.64 23.82
N GLY A 388 27.80 12.66 23.78
CA GLY A 388 28.92 12.62 22.82
C GLY A 388 28.43 12.64 21.36
N LYS A 389 27.40 11.87 21.03
CA LYS A 389 26.75 11.89 19.69
C LYS A 389 26.13 13.26 19.41
N VAL A 390 25.38 13.81 20.36
CA VAL A 390 24.73 15.13 20.21
C VAL A 390 25.77 16.24 19.98
N ILE A 391 26.89 16.23 20.69
CA ILE A 391 28.00 17.18 20.48
C ILE A 391 28.60 17.00 19.08
N GLN A 392 28.77 15.75 18.61
CA GLN A 392 29.25 15.49 17.27
C GLN A 392 28.26 15.99 16.19
N ALA A 393 26.96 15.83 16.41
CA ALA A 393 25.91 16.36 15.53
C ALA A 393 25.98 17.90 15.46
N ALA A 394 26.07 18.56 16.60
CA ALA A 394 26.20 20.02 16.68
C ALA A 394 27.47 20.52 15.99
N ALA A 395 28.61 19.83 16.18
CA ALA A 395 29.87 20.16 15.51
C ALA A 395 29.74 19.98 13.97
N ALA A 396 29.10 18.93 13.51
CA ALA A 396 28.81 18.69 12.09
C ALA A 396 27.91 19.78 11.47
N ARG A 397 26.87 20.19 12.18
CA ARG A 397 25.96 21.27 11.78
C ARG A 397 26.70 22.60 11.67
N GLU A 398 27.55 22.94 12.68
CA GLU A 398 28.37 24.15 12.67
C GLU A 398 29.41 24.12 11.52
N ALA A 399 30.04 22.97 11.25
CA ALA A 399 30.93 22.80 10.12
C ALA A 399 30.22 22.99 8.79
N ALA A 400 29.04 22.41 8.65
CA ALA A 400 28.19 22.58 7.48
C ALA A 400 27.78 24.05 7.29
N ARG A 401 27.40 24.75 8.36
CA ARG A 401 27.06 26.19 8.32
C ARG A 401 28.26 27.02 7.86
N LYS A 402 29.44 26.81 8.42
CA LYS A 402 30.69 27.50 8.04
C LYS A 402 31.05 27.25 6.57
N ALA A 403 30.93 26.02 6.11
CA ALA A 403 31.17 25.69 4.70
C ALA A 403 30.24 26.44 3.75
N ARG A 404 28.92 26.54 4.08
CA ARG A 404 27.94 27.33 3.33
C ARG A 404 28.27 28.82 3.34
N GLU A 405 28.63 29.39 4.48
CA GLU A 405 29.03 30.82 4.57
C GLU A 405 30.24 31.15 3.73
N LEU A 406 31.24 30.26 3.70
CA LEU A 406 32.41 30.40 2.84
C LEU A 406 32.08 30.36 1.35
N THR A 407 31.17 29.46 0.97
CA THR A 407 30.68 29.35 -0.40
C THR A 407 29.86 30.60 -0.80
N ARG A 408 29.03 31.14 0.11
CA ARG A 408 28.26 32.38 -0.10
C ARG A 408 29.12 33.62 -0.22
N LYS A 409 30.28 33.68 0.46
CA LYS A 409 31.18 34.83 0.40
C LYS A 409 32.10 34.81 -0.81
N SER A 410 32.09 33.78 -1.64
CA SER A 410 32.81 33.77 -2.90
C SER A 410 32.10 34.70 -3.91
N PRO A 411 32.78 35.72 -4.46
CA PRO A 411 32.13 36.72 -5.37
C PRO A 411 31.51 36.12 -6.64
N LEU A 412 31.82 34.87 -6.96
CA LEU A 412 31.37 34.14 -8.14
C LEU A 412 30.07 33.32 -7.90
N SER A 413 29.54 33.26 -6.63
CA SER A 413 28.46 32.33 -6.27
C SER A 413 27.10 32.96 -5.98
N VAL A 414 26.96 34.27 -5.99
CA VAL A 414 25.77 34.98 -5.46
C VAL A 414 24.55 34.97 -6.38
N SER A 415 24.63 34.52 -7.65
CA SER A 415 23.43 34.41 -8.50
C SER A 415 23.57 33.51 -9.73
N SER A 416 24.54 32.61 -9.82
CA SER A 416 24.62 31.72 -10.97
C SER A 416 23.97 30.36 -10.64
N LEU A 417 22.90 30.03 -11.33
CA LEU A 417 22.37 28.67 -11.45
C LEU A 417 23.49 27.71 -11.87
N PRO A 418 23.44 26.44 -11.48
CA PRO A 418 24.44 25.45 -11.85
C PRO A 418 24.65 25.47 -13.36
N GLY A 419 25.91 25.56 -13.83
CA GLY A 419 26.24 25.65 -15.26
C GLY A 419 25.74 24.49 -16.11
N LYS A 420 25.32 23.39 -15.45
CA LYS A 420 24.71 22.25 -16.11
C LYS A 420 23.18 22.32 -16.22
N LEU A 421 22.53 23.15 -15.42
CA LEU A 421 21.09 23.32 -15.46
C LEU A 421 20.71 24.06 -16.76
N ALA A 422 19.92 23.41 -17.60
CA ALA A 422 19.21 24.08 -18.68
C ALA A 422 17.86 24.54 -18.14
N ASP A 423 17.79 25.75 -17.63
CA ASP A 423 16.58 26.31 -17.01
C ASP A 423 15.47 26.62 -18.03
N CYS A 424 14.25 26.77 -17.54
CA CYS A 424 13.08 27.21 -18.32
C CYS A 424 12.89 28.73 -18.23
N GLN A 425 12.03 29.24 -19.09
CA GLN A 425 11.71 30.68 -19.16
C GLN A 425 10.64 31.08 -18.13
N GLU A 426 9.72 30.16 -17.81
CA GLU A 426 8.65 30.35 -16.84
C GLU A 426 9.22 30.61 -15.44
N LYS A 427 8.60 31.54 -14.70
CA LYS A 427 8.97 31.93 -13.36
C LYS A 427 7.99 31.47 -12.29
N ASP A 428 6.78 31.12 -12.71
CA ASP A 428 5.76 30.55 -11.82
C ASP A 428 6.09 29.08 -11.53
N PRO A 429 6.44 28.73 -10.28
CA PRO A 429 6.78 27.35 -9.91
C PRO A 429 5.66 26.35 -10.25
N ALA A 430 4.39 26.77 -10.15
CA ALA A 430 3.25 25.92 -10.41
C ALA A 430 3.15 25.47 -11.89
N LYS A 431 3.75 26.23 -12.79
CA LYS A 431 3.78 25.95 -14.22
C LYS A 431 5.13 25.38 -14.70
N SER A 432 6.12 25.35 -13.81
CA SER A 432 7.50 24.95 -14.14
C SER A 432 7.80 23.52 -13.73
N GLU A 433 8.58 22.82 -14.56
CA GLU A 433 8.96 21.44 -14.39
C GLU A 433 10.48 21.29 -14.44
N LEU A 434 11.04 20.44 -13.57
CA LEU A 434 12.46 20.09 -13.58
C LEU A 434 12.62 18.60 -13.85
N PHE A 435 13.26 18.24 -14.94
CA PHE A 435 13.70 16.88 -15.23
C PHE A 435 15.11 16.66 -14.69
N ILE A 436 15.25 15.73 -13.77
CA ILE A 436 16.55 15.23 -13.28
C ILE A 436 16.90 14.00 -14.10
N VAL A 437 17.93 14.12 -14.93
CA VAL A 437 18.25 13.13 -15.97
C VAL A 437 19.60 12.47 -15.69
N GLU A 438 19.68 11.16 -15.92
CA GLU A 438 20.91 10.42 -15.80
C GLU A 438 21.86 10.70 -16.98
N GLY A 439 23.07 11.15 -16.64
CA GLY A 439 24.17 11.32 -17.59
C GLY A 439 24.05 12.49 -18.58
N ASP A 440 25.16 12.77 -19.24
CA ASP A 440 25.24 13.87 -20.21
C ASP A 440 24.60 13.49 -21.57
N SER A 441 24.53 12.20 -21.94
CA SER A 441 23.94 11.72 -23.19
C SER A 441 22.42 11.93 -23.20
N ALA A 442 21.70 11.30 -22.26
CA ALA A 442 20.26 11.49 -22.13
C ALA A 442 19.91 12.95 -21.80
N GLY A 443 20.75 13.64 -21.00
CA GLY A 443 20.65 15.07 -20.73
C GLY A 443 20.76 15.92 -21.99
N GLY A 444 21.56 15.53 -22.97
CA GLY A 444 21.69 16.18 -24.29
C GLY A 444 20.40 16.07 -25.10
N SER A 445 19.85 14.86 -25.24
CA SER A 445 18.59 14.62 -25.93
C SER A 445 17.43 15.35 -25.25
N ALA A 446 17.34 15.28 -23.91
CA ALA A 446 16.30 15.97 -23.15
C ALA A 446 16.38 17.50 -23.30
N LYS A 447 17.59 18.09 -23.27
CA LYS A 447 17.78 19.53 -23.47
C LYS A 447 17.34 19.99 -24.86
N GLN A 448 17.52 19.18 -25.89
CA GLN A 448 17.11 19.50 -27.25
C GLN A 448 15.61 19.27 -27.45
N GLY A 449 15.07 18.17 -26.91
CA GLY A 449 13.66 17.79 -27.10
C GLY A 449 12.66 18.55 -26.23
N ARG A 450 13.07 19.14 -25.09
CA ARG A 450 12.15 19.79 -24.13
C ARG A 450 11.44 21.04 -24.66
N ASN A 451 10.32 21.36 -24.06
CA ASN A 451 9.73 22.69 -24.19
C ASN A 451 10.50 23.67 -23.27
N ARG A 452 11.22 24.63 -23.88
CA ARG A 452 12.06 25.60 -23.16
C ARG A 452 11.27 26.61 -22.35
N GLU A 453 10.01 26.79 -22.64
CA GLU A 453 9.13 27.71 -21.95
C GLU A 453 8.97 27.31 -20.48
N PHE A 454 8.63 26.06 -20.18
CA PHE A 454 8.29 25.62 -18.83
C PHE A 454 9.07 24.39 -18.32
N GLN A 455 9.87 23.72 -19.17
CA GLN A 455 10.65 22.55 -18.79
C GLN A 455 12.13 22.87 -18.61
N ALA A 456 12.67 22.61 -17.42
CA ALA A 456 14.08 22.64 -17.10
C ALA A 456 14.67 21.23 -17.10
N VAL A 457 15.97 21.10 -17.41
CA VAL A 457 16.69 19.82 -17.42
C VAL A 457 17.99 19.94 -16.64
N LEU A 458 18.18 19.07 -15.66
CA LEU A 458 19.40 18.93 -14.86
C LEU A 458 20.01 17.55 -15.08
N PRO A 459 21.07 17.40 -15.88
CA PRO A 459 21.80 16.14 -15.99
C PRO A 459 22.68 15.93 -14.76
N LEU A 460 22.63 14.72 -14.21
CA LEU A 460 23.50 14.26 -13.13
C LEU A 460 24.58 13.32 -13.72
N ARG A 461 25.82 13.45 -13.23
CA ARG A 461 26.93 12.60 -13.67
C ARG A 461 27.03 11.34 -12.84
N GLY A 462 26.30 10.30 -13.25
CA GLY A 462 26.34 9.01 -12.58
C GLY A 462 25.70 9.01 -11.18
N LYS A 463 26.09 8.07 -10.36
CA LYS A 463 25.52 7.85 -9.02
C LYS A 463 25.83 9.01 -8.08
N ILE A 464 24.80 9.61 -7.50
CA ILE A 464 24.97 10.64 -6.48
C ILE A 464 25.42 10.01 -5.15
N LEU A 465 25.90 10.85 -4.23
CA LEU A 465 26.29 10.41 -2.90
C LEU A 465 25.09 9.80 -2.16
N ASN A 466 25.31 8.62 -1.57
CA ASN A 466 24.32 7.99 -0.70
C ASN A 466 24.20 8.75 0.63
N VAL A 467 23.14 9.53 0.79
CA VAL A 467 22.91 10.37 1.98
C VAL A 467 22.49 9.57 3.21
N GLU A 468 22.10 8.30 3.06
CA GLU A 468 21.79 7.42 4.19
C GLU A 468 23.04 7.18 5.07
N ARG A 469 24.23 7.15 4.46
CA ARG A 469 25.49 6.73 5.10
C ARG A 469 26.42 7.87 5.50
N VAL A 470 26.05 9.11 5.23
CA VAL A 470 26.98 10.22 5.39
C VAL A 470 26.40 11.33 6.24
N ARG A 471 27.28 11.93 7.02
CA ARG A 471 26.94 13.08 7.83
C ARG A 471 26.60 14.30 6.96
N PRO A 472 25.78 15.24 7.47
CA PRO A 472 25.37 16.45 6.74
C PRO A 472 26.54 17.30 6.20
N ASP A 473 27.67 17.41 6.92
CA ASP A 473 28.85 18.15 6.49
C ASP A 473 29.50 17.55 5.23
N LYS A 474 29.59 16.21 5.15
CA LYS A 474 30.11 15.52 3.97
C LYS A 474 29.12 15.56 2.82
N MET A 475 27.83 15.44 3.10
CA MET A 475 26.78 15.54 2.09
C MET A 475 26.88 16.87 1.34
N LEU A 476 27.01 17.98 2.07
CA LEU A 476 27.11 19.32 1.49
C LEU A 476 28.42 19.57 0.73
N SER A 477 29.45 18.76 0.95
CA SER A 477 30.70 18.82 0.16
C SER A 477 30.57 18.16 -1.22
N SER A 478 29.48 17.42 -1.48
CA SER A 478 29.22 16.80 -2.78
C SER A 478 28.74 17.83 -3.81
N GLU A 479 29.49 17.98 -4.90
CA GLU A 479 29.15 18.91 -5.99
C GLU A 479 27.76 18.63 -6.58
N GLN A 480 27.41 17.34 -6.73
CA GLN A 480 26.12 16.93 -7.31
C GLN A 480 24.95 17.27 -6.38
N ILE A 481 25.10 17.01 -5.07
CA ILE A 481 24.08 17.38 -4.07
C ILE A 481 23.94 18.90 -4.01
N GLY A 482 25.05 19.63 -3.96
CA GLY A 482 25.04 21.10 -3.98
C GLY A 482 24.36 21.66 -5.24
N THR A 483 24.63 21.08 -6.41
CA THR A 483 23.98 21.41 -7.68
C THR A 483 22.46 21.19 -7.62
N LEU A 484 22.01 20.06 -7.06
CA LEU A 484 20.60 19.72 -6.91
C LEU A 484 19.88 20.70 -5.98
N ILE A 485 20.46 20.98 -4.79
CA ILE A 485 19.91 21.95 -3.84
C ILE A 485 19.78 23.34 -4.46
N THR A 486 20.82 23.77 -5.19
CA THR A 486 20.83 25.09 -5.85
C THR A 486 19.79 25.15 -6.97
N ALA A 487 19.61 24.08 -7.75
CA ALA A 487 18.62 24.02 -8.82
C ALA A 487 17.19 24.11 -8.26
N LEU A 488 16.91 23.43 -7.16
CA LEU A 488 15.58 23.43 -6.49
C LEU A 488 15.27 24.78 -5.84
N GLY A 489 16.27 25.47 -5.29
CA GLY A 489 16.12 26.78 -4.66
C GLY A 489 15.61 26.77 -3.21
N THR A 490 15.28 25.59 -2.65
CA THR A 490 14.64 25.43 -1.33
C THR A 490 15.59 25.64 -0.14
N GLY A 491 16.91 25.59 -0.36
CA GLY A 491 17.85 25.38 0.74
C GLY A 491 17.83 23.94 1.26
N ILE A 492 18.42 23.71 2.42
CA ILE A 492 18.47 22.39 3.09
C ILE A 492 18.60 22.57 4.59
N SER A 493 18.14 21.62 5.39
CA SER A 493 18.12 21.63 6.87
C SER A 493 17.43 22.91 7.40
N ASP A 494 18.06 23.66 8.30
CA ASP A 494 17.49 24.86 8.92
C ASP A 494 17.07 25.96 7.92
N ASP A 495 17.68 26.00 6.72
CA ASP A 495 17.37 26.97 5.64
C ASP A 495 16.31 26.43 4.69
N PHE A 496 15.83 25.19 4.86
CA PHE A 496 14.86 24.57 3.96
C PHE A 496 13.51 25.28 4.04
N SER A 497 12.96 25.62 2.87
CA SER A 497 11.61 26.15 2.76
C SER A 497 11.01 25.69 1.43
N VAL A 498 9.91 24.94 1.51
CA VAL A 498 9.19 24.45 0.32
C VAL A 498 8.56 25.61 -0.46
N GLU A 499 8.25 26.73 0.18
CA GLU A 499 7.72 27.93 -0.47
C GLU A 499 8.70 28.57 -1.47
N LYS A 500 10.01 28.28 -1.31
CA LYS A 500 11.06 28.73 -2.25
C LYS A 500 11.31 27.78 -3.39
N LEU A 501 10.55 26.70 -3.48
CA LEU A 501 10.69 25.71 -4.53
C LEU A 501 10.45 26.34 -5.91
N ARG A 502 11.40 26.13 -6.83
CA ARG A 502 11.35 26.73 -8.17
C ARG A 502 10.50 25.94 -9.17
N TYR A 503 10.19 24.70 -8.89
CA TYR A 503 9.45 23.80 -9.78
C TYR A 503 8.48 22.95 -8.98
N HIS A 504 7.18 23.04 -9.26
CA HIS A 504 6.16 22.22 -8.60
C HIS A 504 6.01 20.84 -9.25
N LYS A 505 6.80 20.53 -10.29
CA LYS A 505 6.98 19.18 -10.78
C LYS A 505 8.47 18.87 -10.91
N ILE A 506 8.97 18.02 -10.04
CA ILE A 506 10.33 17.48 -10.05
C ILE A 506 10.23 16.07 -10.57
N ILE A 507 10.78 15.79 -11.74
CA ILE A 507 10.60 14.55 -12.46
C ILE A 507 11.94 13.83 -12.55
N VAL A 508 12.05 12.69 -11.86
CA VAL A 508 13.20 11.81 -11.96
C VAL A 508 13.07 10.98 -13.23
N MET A 509 14.05 11.07 -14.11
CA MET A 509 14.09 10.38 -15.39
C MET A 509 15.42 9.65 -15.54
N THR A 510 15.44 8.36 -15.23
CA THR A 510 16.59 7.46 -15.26
C THR A 510 16.39 6.36 -16.28
N ASP A 511 17.50 5.73 -16.69
CA ASP A 511 17.48 4.58 -17.58
C ASP A 511 16.70 3.40 -16.99
N ALA A 512 16.19 2.52 -17.87
CA ALA A 512 15.44 1.33 -17.47
C ALA A 512 16.38 0.12 -17.24
N ASP A 513 17.56 0.36 -16.69
CA ASP A 513 18.54 -0.65 -16.34
C ASP A 513 18.84 -0.65 -14.81
N VAL A 514 19.75 -1.52 -14.40
CA VAL A 514 20.14 -1.68 -12.98
C VAL A 514 20.83 -0.45 -12.41
N ASP A 515 21.58 0.30 -13.20
CA ASP A 515 22.28 1.50 -12.77
C ASP A 515 21.28 2.66 -12.62
N GLY A 516 20.36 2.83 -13.57
CA GLY A 516 19.29 3.81 -13.49
C GLY A 516 18.33 3.55 -12.30
N ALA A 517 18.01 2.29 -12.03
CA ALA A 517 17.25 1.92 -10.83
C ALA A 517 17.99 2.31 -9.54
N HIS A 518 19.30 2.13 -9.47
CA HIS A 518 20.12 2.55 -8.33
C HIS A 518 20.18 4.07 -8.19
N ILE A 519 20.37 4.82 -9.29
CA ILE A 519 20.37 6.30 -9.27
C ILE A 519 19.01 6.83 -8.80
N ARG A 520 17.91 6.26 -9.28
CA ARG A 520 16.57 6.58 -8.83
C ARG A 520 16.40 6.36 -7.33
N THR A 521 16.87 5.22 -6.81
CA THR A 521 16.82 4.91 -5.38
C THR A 521 17.65 5.92 -4.56
N LEU A 522 18.83 6.31 -5.02
CA LEU A 522 19.65 7.34 -4.37
C LEU A 522 18.96 8.70 -4.33
N LEU A 523 18.30 9.10 -5.43
CA LEU A 523 17.52 10.34 -5.48
C LEU A 523 16.31 10.29 -4.56
N LEU A 524 15.57 9.19 -4.54
CA LEU A 524 14.44 9.01 -3.63
C LEU A 524 14.90 9.06 -2.17
N THR A 525 16.05 8.42 -1.84
CA THR A 525 16.67 8.51 -0.51
C THR A 525 17.00 9.95 -0.15
N PHE A 526 17.58 10.71 -1.07
CA PHE A 526 17.90 12.13 -0.85
C PHE A 526 16.63 12.95 -0.56
N PHE A 527 15.59 12.84 -1.38
CA PHE A 527 14.35 13.58 -1.16
C PHE A 527 13.66 13.15 0.14
N TYR A 528 13.60 11.86 0.41
CA TYR A 528 12.98 11.33 1.63
C TYR A 528 13.68 11.80 2.91
N ARG A 529 15.03 11.76 2.93
CA ARG A 529 15.83 12.11 4.12
C ARG A 529 16.03 13.60 4.33
N GLN A 530 16.10 14.37 3.25
CA GLN A 530 16.54 15.76 3.33
C GLN A 530 15.49 16.79 2.93
N MET A 531 14.48 16.40 2.18
CA MET A 531 13.46 17.28 1.60
C MET A 531 12.09 16.62 1.58
N ARG A 532 11.67 16.06 2.71
CA ARG A 532 10.44 15.31 2.85
C ARG A 532 9.21 16.08 2.38
N ASP A 533 9.13 17.37 2.70
CA ASP A 533 8.00 18.23 2.34
C ASP A 533 7.78 18.34 0.82
N ILE A 534 8.80 18.07 0.00
CA ILE A 534 8.65 17.99 -1.47
C ILE A 534 7.82 16.76 -1.86
N ILE A 535 8.00 15.65 -1.16
CA ILE A 535 7.20 14.43 -1.39
C ILE A 535 5.78 14.63 -0.86
N ASP A 536 5.66 15.10 0.37
CA ASP A 536 4.38 15.29 1.05
C ASP A 536 3.53 16.36 0.37
N GLY A 537 4.15 17.39 -0.23
CA GLY A 537 3.51 18.39 -1.09
C GLY A 537 3.14 17.88 -2.48
N GLY A 538 3.50 16.64 -2.83
CA GLY A 538 3.16 16.01 -4.10
C GLY A 538 3.94 16.55 -5.31
N TYR A 539 5.12 17.12 -5.11
CA TYR A 539 5.93 17.73 -6.16
C TYR A 539 6.92 16.77 -6.84
N LEU A 540 7.13 15.56 -6.28
CA LEU A 540 8.09 14.59 -6.81
C LEU A 540 7.42 13.52 -7.67
N TYR A 541 7.96 13.32 -8.88
CA TYR A 541 7.45 12.37 -9.86
C TYR A 541 8.58 11.52 -10.45
N ILE A 542 8.21 10.35 -10.99
CA ILE A 542 9.06 9.49 -11.80
C ILE A 542 8.50 9.45 -13.21
N ALA A 543 9.34 9.76 -14.20
CA ALA A 543 8.97 9.60 -15.60
C ALA A 543 8.83 8.12 -15.97
N GLN A 544 7.88 7.82 -16.83
CA GLN A 544 7.64 6.49 -17.36
C GLN A 544 7.85 6.48 -18.89
N PRO A 545 9.11 6.49 -19.37
CA PRO A 545 9.39 6.37 -20.79
C PRO A 545 8.91 5.00 -21.29
N PRO A 546 8.62 4.86 -22.62
CA PRO A 546 8.22 3.59 -23.19
C PRO A 546 9.36 2.57 -23.13
N LEU A 547 9.01 1.34 -22.80
CA LEU A 547 9.96 0.23 -22.79
C LEU A 547 10.17 -0.39 -24.19
N TYR A 548 9.19 -0.27 -25.07
CA TYR A 548 9.20 -0.94 -26.37
C TYR A 548 8.86 0.01 -27.51
N LYS A 549 9.54 -0.20 -28.65
CA LYS A 549 9.16 0.31 -29.95
C LYS A 549 8.83 -0.85 -30.85
N VAL A 550 7.63 -0.86 -31.39
CA VAL A 550 7.19 -1.87 -32.35
C VAL A 550 7.09 -1.23 -33.73
N SER A 551 7.69 -1.87 -34.73
CA SER A 551 7.62 -1.44 -36.13
C SER A 551 7.01 -2.56 -36.98
N ARG A 552 5.96 -2.21 -37.77
CA ARG A 552 5.33 -3.11 -38.73
C ARG A 552 5.23 -2.43 -40.09
N GLY A 553 6.10 -2.80 -41.02
CA GLY A 553 6.20 -2.12 -42.30
C GLY A 553 6.69 -0.68 -42.14
N LYS A 554 5.83 0.29 -42.44
CA LYS A 554 6.10 1.73 -42.26
C LYS A 554 5.50 2.33 -40.98
N SER A 555 4.72 1.55 -40.23
CA SER A 555 4.11 2.02 -38.97
C SER A 555 5.03 1.74 -37.80
N GLU A 556 5.23 2.72 -36.96
CA GLU A 556 5.97 2.63 -35.70
C GLU A 556 5.07 3.04 -34.55
N GLN A 557 5.15 2.32 -33.42
CA GLN A 557 4.39 2.62 -32.21
C GLN A 557 5.27 2.40 -30.98
N TYR A 558 5.17 3.34 -30.03
CA TYR A 558 5.81 3.20 -28.73
C TYR A 558 4.84 2.59 -27.72
N LEU A 559 5.33 1.61 -26.96
CA LEU A 559 4.54 0.89 -25.97
C LEU A 559 5.19 1.03 -24.59
N LYS A 560 4.38 1.42 -23.62
CA LYS A 560 4.81 1.81 -22.29
C LYS A 560 5.41 0.66 -21.49
N ASP A 561 4.75 -0.50 -21.54
CA ASP A 561 5.04 -1.65 -20.68
C ASP A 561 4.69 -2.97 -21.40
N GLU A 562 4.94 -4.09 -20.72
CA GLU A 562 4.60 -5.41 -21.24
C GLU A 562 3.12 -5.61 -21.53
N ARG A 563 2.25 -4.98 -20.74
CA ARG A 563 0.80 -5.06 -20.95
C ARG A 563 0.38 -4.41 -22.26
N ALA A 564 0.92 -3.22 -22.53
CA ALA A 564 0.70 -2.54 -23.80
C ALA A 564 1.26 -3.36 -24.98
N LEU A 565 2.40 -4.04 -24.79
CA LEU A 565 2.94 -4.97 -25.78
C LEU A 565 2.04 -6.19 -25.98
N GLU A 566 1.53 -6.80 -24.91
CA GLU A 566 0.55 -7.90 -25.03
C GLU A 566 -0.70 -7.43 -25.78
N ASP A 567 -1.26 -6.27 -25.45
CA ASP A 567 -2.45 -5.72 -26.14
C ASP A 567 -2.16 -5.49 -27.63
N TYR A 568 -1.02 -4.91 -27.98
CA TYR A 568 -0.61 -4.74 -29.37
C TYR A 568 -0.47 -6.08 -30.11
N LEU A 569 0.15 -7.07 -29.47
CA LEU A 569 0.34 -8.41 -30.05
C LEU A 569 -1.01 -9.14 -30.25
N ILE A 570 -1.94 -8.97 -29.32
CA ILE A 570 -3.28 -9.52 -29.45
C ILE A 570 -3.99 -8.87 -30.66
N ASP A 571 -3.99 -7.53 -30.74
CA ASP A 571 -4.65 -6.83 -31.85
C ASP A 571 -4.03 -7.22 -33.20
N ALA A 572 -2.71 -7.26 -33.29
CA ALA A 572 -2.02 -7.71 -34.51
C ALA A 572 -2.25 -9.20 -34.84
N GLY A 573 -2.43 -10.02 -33.80
CA GLY A 573 -2.68 -11.45 -33.93
C GLY A 573 -4.11 -11.79 -34.35
N LEU A 574 -5.06 -10.91 -34.01
CA LEU A 574 -6.47 -11.06 -34.38
C LEU A 574 -6.74 -10.72 -35.85
N ASP A 575 -5.84 -9.99 -36.52
CA ASP A 575 -5.99 -9.66 -37.93
C ASP A 575 -6.08 -10.93 -38.78
N ASP A 576 -7.16 -11.09 -39.54
CA ASP A 576 -7.46 -12.23 -40.43
C ASP A 576 -7.51 -13.60 -39.68
N CYS A 577 -7.78 -13.60 -38.38
CA CYS A 577 -7.94 -14.81 -37.57
C CYS A 577 -9.41 -15.21 -37.41
N VAL A 578 -9.65 -16.52 -37.50
CA VAL A 578 -10.93 -17.16 -37.19
C VAL A 578 -10.66 -18.28 -36.19
N PHE A 579 -11.31 -18.24 -35.08
CA PHE A 579 -11.31 -19.34 -34.11
C PHE A 579 -12.58 -20.15 -34.28
N VAL A 580 -12.40 -21.44 -34.53
CA VAL A 580 -13.49 -22.42 -34.66
C VAL A 580 -13.47 -23.31 -33.43
N PRO A 581 -14.32 -23.06 -32.43
CA PRO A 581 -14.46 -23.93 -31.27
C PRO A 581 -14.87 -25.33 -31.68
N GLY A 582 -14.40 -26.36 -30.96
CA GLY A 582 -14.87 -27.75 -31.22
C GLY A 582 -16.35 -27.99 -30.91
N THR A 583 -17.00 -27.01 -30.28
CA THR A 583 -18.46 -26.97 -30.00
C THR A 583 -19.26 -26.33 -31.11
N GLY A 584 -18.59 -25.69 -32.10
CA GLY A 584 -19.20 -25.02 -33.25
C GLY A 584 -19.36 -23.49 -33.06
N GLY A 585 -19.66 -22.79 -34.14
CA GLY A 585 -19.81 -21.34 -34.17
C GLY A 585 -18.46 -20.59 -34.24
N ASP A 586 -18.15 -20.07 -35.45
CA ASP A 586 -16.92 -19.34 -35.70
C ASP A 586 -16.86 -18.06 -34.87
N ARG A 587 -15.72 -17.76 -34.26
CA ARG A 587 -15.44 -16.54 -33.49
C ARG A 587 -14.44 -15.68 -34.24
N THR A 588 -14.77 -14.42 -34.48
CA THR A 588 -13.94 -13.45 -35.20
C THR A 588 -14.06 -12.06 -34.59
N GLY A 589 -13.17 -11.18 -34.90
CA GLY A 589 -13.20 -9.77 -34.51
C GLY A 589 -13.45 -9.56 -33.01
N ARG A 590 -14.55 -8.88 -32.66
CA ARG A 590 -14.87 -8.54 -31.26
C ARG A 590 -15.16 -9.76 -30.40
N ASP A 591 -15.79 -10.78 -30.93
CA ASP A 591 -16.11 -12.01 -30.19
C ASP A 591 -14.83 -12.78 -29.85
N LEU A 592 -13.90 -12.86 -30.82
CA LEU A 592 -12.60 -13.48 -30.56
C LEU A 592 -11.78 -12.64 -29.57
N ARG A 593 -11.80 -11.32 -29.67
CA ARG A 593 -11.13 -10.43 -28.69
C ARG A 593 -11.64 -10.66 -27.27
N ALA A 594 -12.95 -10.76 -27.08
CA ALA A 594 -13.53 -11.03 -25.76
C ALA A 594 -13.06 -12.38 -25.18
N LEU A 595 -12.96 -13.41 -26.02
CA LEU A 595 -12.41 -14.71 -25.61
C LEU A 595 -10.93 -14.62 -25.21
N ILE A 596 -10.14 -13.82 -25.91
CA ILE A 596 -8.73 -13.60 -25.56
C ILE A 596 -8.59 -12.83 -24.25
N ASP A 597 -9.45 -11.86 -23.99
CA ASP A 597 -9.47 -11.13 -22.72
C ASP A 597 -9.85 -12.05 -21.56
N ASP A 598 -10.84 -12.92 -21.71
CA ASP A 598 -11.16 -13.98 -20.73
C ASP A 598 -9.97 -14.95 -20.57
N ALA A 599 -9.33 -15.38 -21.65
CA ALA A 599 -8.15 -16.26 -21.62
C ALA A 599 -6.96 -15.63 -20.89
N ARG A 600 -6.75 -14.32 -21.06
CA ARG A 600 -5.73 -13.55 -20.32
C ARG A 600 -5.98 -13.57 -18.82
N VAL A 601 -7.21 -13.39 -18.39
CA VAL A 601 -7.58 -13.45 -16.96
C VAL A 601 -7.32 -14.85 -16.41
N VAL A 602 -7.79 -15.89 -17.10
CA VAL A 602 -7.55 -17.29 -16.70
C VAL A 602 -6.05 -17.59 -16.61
N ARG A 603 -5.26 -17.18 -17.60
CA ARG A 603 -3.78 -17.35 -17.62
C ARG A 603 -3.13 -16.62 -16.45
N SER A 604 -3.61 -15.42 -16.10
CA SER A 604 -3.10 -14.66 -14.95
C SER A 604 -3.36 -15.40 -13.64
N ILE A 605 -4.58 -15.91 -13.43
CA ILE A 605 -4.92 -16.70 -12.23
C ILE A 605 -4.03 -17.95 -12.15
N LEU A 606 -3.88 -18.70 -13.25
CA LEU A 606 -3.03 -19.89 -13.30
C LEU A 606 -1.55 -19.60 -13.02
N ARG A 607 -1.05 -18.44 -13.44
CA ARG A 607 0.35 -18.03 -13.16
C ARG A 607 0.59 -17.74 -11.68
N ASN A 608 -0.42 -17.26 -10.98
CA ASN A 608 -0.35 -16.92 -9.55
C ASN A 608 -0.54 -18.13 -8.63
N LEU A 609 -0.91 -19.30 -9.17
CA LEU A 609 -0.98 -20.52 -8.39
C LEU A 609 0.39 -20.87 -7.78
N HIS A 610 0.34 -21.35 -6.54
CA HIS A 610 1.53 -21.88 -5.87
C HIS A 610 2.21 -22.96 -6.72
N SER A 611 3.54 -22.99 -6.72
CA SER A 611 4.36 -23.84 -7.60
C SER A 611 4.11 -25.35 -7.45
N ARG A 612 3.51 -25.80 -6.34
CA ARG A 612 3.13 -27.21 -6.13
C ARG A 612 2.02 -27.69 -7.06
N TYR A 613 1.23 -26.77 -7.63
CA TYR A 613 0.12 -27.13 -8.51
C TYR A 613 0.53 -27.06 -9.99
N ASN A 614 0.19 -28.12 -10.71
CA ASN A 614 0.43 -28.17 -12.15
C ASN A 614 -0.62 -27.31 -12.88
N ARG A 615 -0.20 -26.21 -13.48
CA ARG A 615 -1.08 -25.23 -14.14
C ARG A 615 -1.91 -25.84 -15.27
N LYS A 616 -1.35 -26.77 -16.05
CA LYS A 616 -2.09 -27.46 -17.13
C LYS A 616 -3.21 -28.35 -16.58
N VAL A 617 -2.96 -29.03 -15.48
CA VAL A 617 -3.95 -29.87 -14.81
C VAL A 617 -5.08 -28.99 -14.26
N VAL A 618 -4.75 -27.89 -13.60
CA VAL A 618 -5.74 -26.95 -13.05
C VAL A 618 -6.55 -26.27 -14.16
N GLU A 619 -5.93 -25.91 -15.29
CA GLU A 619 -6.65 -25.38 -16.46
C GLU A 619 -7.69 -26.37 -16.98
N GLN A 620 -7.31 -27.65 -17.14
CA GLN A 620 -8.25 -28.66 -17.58
C GLN A 620 -9.36 -28.93 -16.55
N ALA A 621 -9.03 -28.84 -15.26
CA ALA A 621 -10.01 -28.92 -14.19
C ALA A 621 -11.02 -27.75 -14.23
N ALA A 622 -10.56 -26.53 -14.52
CA ALA A 622 -11.42 -25.37 -14.69
C ALA A 622 -12.37 -25.54 -15.89
N ILE A 623 -11.87 -26.03 -17.04
CA ILE A 623 -12.71 -26.29 -18.21
C ILE A 623 -13.77 -27.36 -17.94
N THR A 624 -13.44 -28.37 -17.12
CA THR A 624 -14.37 -29.48 -16.83
C THR A 624 -15.31 -29.20 -15.66
N GLY A 625 -15.12 -28.09 -14.93
CA GLY A 625 -15.95 -27.70 -13.77
C GLY A 625 -15.62 -28.46 -12.49
N VAL A 626 -14.46 -29.12 -12.43
CA VAL A 626 -14.04 -29.93 -11.28
C VAL A 626 -13.58 -29.06 -10.08
N LEU A 627 -13.33 -27.78 -10.30
CA LEU A 627 -12.98 -26.85 -9.22
C LEU A 627 -14.16 -26.49 -8.32
N ASN A 628 -15.37 -26.91 -8.68
CA ASN A 628 -16.56 -26.75 -7.85
C ASN A 628 -16.71 -27.90 -6.85
N LYS A 629 -16.78 -27.56 -5.55
CA LYS A 629 -16.90 -28.55 -4.46
C LYS A 629 -18.13 -29.47 -4.59
N SER A 630 -19.17 -29.08 -5.30
CA SER A 630 -20.36 -29.89 -5.50
C SER A 630 -20.08 -31.21 -6.26
N VAL A 631 -19.03 -31.26 -7.07
CA VAL A 631 -18.61 -32.47 -7.81
C VAL A 631 -18.17 -33.59 -6.87
N TYR A 632 -17.68 -33.24 -5.69
CA TYR A 632 -17.18 -34.18 -4.66
C TYR A 632 -18.31 -34.95 -3.93
N GLY A 633 -19.52 -34.44 -3.99
CA GLY A 633 -20.68 -35.11 -3.34
C GLY A 633 -21.06 -36.45 -3.97
N ASN A 634 -20.50 -36.77 -5.15
CA ASN A 634 -20.70 -38.04 -5.81
C ASN A 634 -19.36 -38.63 -6.28
N PRO A 635 -18.82 -39.67 -5.57
CA PRO A 635 -17.53 -40.28 -5.89
C PRO A 635 -17.42 -40.86 -7.30
N GLU A 636 -18.53 -41.36 -7.87
CA GLU A 636 -18.54 -41.91 -9.24
C GLU A 636 -18.35 -40.82 -10.26
N ASN A 637 -19.03 -39.69 -10.09
CA ASN A 637 -18.86 -38.50 -10.95
C ASN A 637 -17.46 -37.94 -10.82
N ALA A 638 -16.89 -37.87 -9.64
CA ALA A 638 -15.56 -37.40 -9.38
C ALA A 638 -14.50 -38.32 -10.07
N ALA A 639 -14.64 -39.63 -9.96
CA ALA A 639 -13.77 -40.57 -10.62
C ALA A 639 -13.85 -40.49 -12.17
N ALA A 640 -15.05 -40.34 -12.70
CA ALA A 640 -15.26 -40.13 -14.14
C ALA A 640 -14.62 -38.81 -14.63
N ALA A 641 -14.76 -37.75 -13.84
CA ALA A 641 -14.14 -36.46 -14.15
C ALA A 641 -12.60 -36.53 -14.14
N ALA A 642 -12.02 -37.24 -13.16
CA ALA A 642 -10.57 -37.45 -13.10
C ALA A 642 -10.03 -38.16 -14.36
N GLN A 643 -10.69 -39.21 -14.79
CA GLN A 643 -10.32 -39.93 -16.02
C GLN A 643 -10.49 -39.08 -17.27
N TYR A 644 -11.55 -38.28 -17.30
CA TYR A 644 -11.79 -37.36 -18.43
C TYR A 644 -10.70 -36.28 -18.53
N ILE A 645 -10.28 -35.69 -17.41
CA ILE A 645 -9.17 -34.75 -17.37
C ILE A 645 -7.88 -35.40 -17.84
N ALA A 646 -7.57 -36.60 -17.35
CA ALA A 646 -6.37 -37.35 -17.79
C ALA A 646 -6.36 -37.58 -19.30
N THR A 647 -7.52 -37.96 -19.88
CA THR A 647 -7.67 -38.11 -21.34
C THR A 647 -7.45 -36.78 -22.08
N ARG A 648 -7.95 -35.68 -21.53
CA ARG A 648 -7.73 -34.36 -22.12
C ARG A 648 -6.27 -33.92 -22.07
N LEU A 649 -5.55 -34.23 -20.99
CA LEU A 649 -4.12 -33.98 -20.86
C LEU A 649 -3.32 -34.78 -21.88
N ASP A 650 -3.65 -36.05 -22.08
CA ASP A 650 -3.00 -36.90 -23.09
C ASP A 650 -3.25 -36.40 -24.52
N ASN A 651 -4.44 -35.86 -24.80
CA ASN A 651 -4.73 -35.31 -26.12
C ASN A 651 -3.91 -34.05 -26.46
N GLN A 652 -3.36 -33.38 -25.46
CA GLN A 652 -2.50 -32.20 -25.60
C GLN A 652 -1.01 -32.56 -25.62
N ALA A 653 -0.67 -33.74 -25.12
CA ALA A 653 0.70 -34.20 -24.98
C ALA A 653 1.24 -34.82 -26.26
N GLU A 654 2.53 -34.65 -26.54
CA GLU A 654 3.22 -35.43 -27.57
C GLU A 654 3.15 -36.92 -27.22
N GLU A 655 3.19 -37.77 -28.23
CA GLU A 655 3.04 -39.22 -28.06
C GLU A 655 3.94 -39.83 -26.99
N VAL A 656 5.15 -39.34 -26.87
CA VAL A 656 6.15 -39.79 -25.86
C VAL A 656 5.91 -39.27 -24.46
N GLU A 657 5.01 -38.32 -24.29
CA GLU A 657 4.66 -37.67 -23.03
C GLU A 657 3.26 -38.05 -22.52
N ARG A 658 2.55 -38.90 -23.20
CA ARG A 658 1.26 -39.44 -22.82
C ARG A 658 1.37 -40.44 -21.67
N GLY A 659 0.25 -40.77 -21.04
CA GLY A 659 0.14 -41.75 -19.97
C GLY A 659 -0.40 -41.20 -18.66
N TRP A 660 -1.15 -40.11 -18.73
CA TRP A 660 -1.84 -39.56 -17.56
C TRP A 660 -2.92 -40.52 -17.05
N VAL A 661 -2.90 -40.79 -15.77
CA VAL A 661 -3.93 -41.54 -15.04
C VAL A 661 -4.50 -40.62 -13.98
N GLY A 662 -5.81 -40.38 -14.02
CA GLY A 662 -6.53 -39.56 -13.07
C GLY A 662 -7.39 -40.41 -12.12
N GLN A 663 -7.32 -40.11 -10.82
CA GLN A 663 -8.10 -40.79 -9.78
C GLN A 663 -8.66 -39.76 -8.80
N PHE A 664 -9.83 -40.04 -8.26
CA PHE A 664 -10.35 -39.34 -7.11
C PHE A 664 -10.09 -40.18 -5.85
N VAL A 665 -9.41 -39.60 -4.86
CA VAL A 665 -9.07 -40.24 -3.60
C VAL A 665 -9.70 -39.47 -2.46
N GLU A 666 -10.60 -40.14 -1.73
CA GLU A 666 -11.29 -39.51 -0.60
C GLU A 666 -10.27 -38.98 0.43
N GLY A 667 -10.40 -37.71 0.86
CA GLY A 667 -9.49 -37.03 1.76
C GLY A 667 -8.20 -36.52 1.14
N GLN A 668 -7.92 -36.79 -0.15
CA GLN A 668 -6.78 -36.21 -0.90
C GLN A 668 -7.22 -35.35 -2.09
N GLY A 669 -8.40 -35.58 -2.62
CA GLY A 669 -8.91 -34.92 -3.82
C GLY A 669 -8.57 -35.63 -5.13
N PHE A 670 -8.34 -34.88 -6.20
CA PHE A 670 -7.98 -35.47 -7.50
C PHE A 670 -6.46 -35.64 -7.59
N VAL A 671 -6.03 -36.83 -7.95
CA VAL A 671 -4.61 -37.19 -8.13
C VAL A 671 -4.40 -37.60 -9.58
N PHE A 672 -3.44 -36.96 -10.21
CA PHE A 672 -3.05 -37.22 -11.62
C PHE A 672 -1.59 -37.67 -11.62
N GLU A 673 -1.31 -38.81 -12.24
CA GLU A 673 0.03 -39.37 -12.32
C GLU A 673 0.36 -39.75 -13.76
N ARG A 674 1.62 -39.59 -14.15
CA ARG A 674 2.18 -40.14 -15.36
C ARG A 674 3.64 -40.50 -15.17
N THR A 675 4.18 -41.34 -16.06
CA THR A 675 5.62 -41.66 -16.08
C THR A 675 6.19 -41.26 -17.43
N VAL A 676 7.08 -40.29 -17.45
CA VAL A 676 7.76 -39.80 -18.66
C VAL A 676 9.24 -40.08 -18.53
N ARG A 677 9.80 -40.83 -19.49
CA ARG A 677 11.24 -41.20 -19.52
C ARG A 677 11.75 -41.83 -18.22
N GLY A 678 10.88 -42.59 -17.51
CA GLY A 678 11.21 -43.26 -16.25
C GLY A 678 11.05 -42.35 -15.00
N VAL A 679 10.67 -41.09 -15.18
CA VAL A 679 10.38 -40.16 -14.06
C VAL A 679 8.88 -40.12 -13.82
N LYS A 680 8.48 -40.37 -12.57
CA LYS A 680 7.07 -40.25 -12.14
C LYS A 680 6.76 -38.79 -11.87
N GLU A 681 5.78 -38.26 -12.58
CA GLU A 681 5.18 -36.95 -12.32
C GLU A 681 3.83 -37.15 -11.64
N ALA A 682 3.57 -36.34 -10.59
CA ALA A 682 2.29 -36.34 -9.91
C ALA A 682 1.79 -34.89 -9.78
N ALA A 683 0.47 -34.71 -9.94
CA ALA A 683 -0.21 -33.46 -9.71
C ALA A 683 -1.46 -33.71 -8.88
N ILE A 684 -1.77 -32.78 -8.00
CA ILE A 684 -2.88 -32.91 -7.03
C ILE A 684 -3.78 -31.65 -7.14
N ILE A 685 -5.09 -31.88 -7.02
CA ILE A 685 -6.09 -30.84 -6.74
C ILE A 685 -6.72 -31.23 -5.39
N ASP A 686 -6.24 -30.61 -4.34
CA ASP A 686 -6.63 -30.88 -2.97
C ASP A 686 -7.69 -29.88 -2.45
N ASP A 687 -8.21 -30.12 -1.24
CA ASP A 687 -9.20 -29.25 -0.60
C ASP A 687 -8.67 -27.81 -0.38
N ALA A 688 -7.35 -27.67 -0.21
CA ALA A 688 -6.72 -26.35 -0.04
C ALA A 688 -6.83 -25.51 -1.33
N LEU A 689 -6.54 -26.14 -2.49
CA LEU A 689 -6.75 -25.44 -3.78
C LEU A 689 -8.22 -25.13 -4.00
N LEU A 690 -9.13 -26.09 -3.76
CA LEU A 690 -10.56 -25.89 -3.98
C LEU A 690 -11.21 -24.86 -3.06
N GLY A 691 -10.59 -24.64 -1.89
CA GLY A 691 -10.99 -23.56 -0.97
C GLY A 691 -10.44 -22.20 -1.34
N SER A 692 -9.50 -22.13 -2.28
CA SER A 692 -8.80 -20.89 -2.63
C SER A 692 -9.63 -19.93 -3.48
N ALA A 693 -9.25 -18.65 -3.45
CA ALA A 693 -9.83 -17.62 -4.30
C ALA A 693 -9.52 -17.87 -5.79
N GLU A 694 -8.35 -18.45 -6.09
CA GLU A 694 -7.97 -18.80 -7.46
C GLU A 694 -8.91 -19.87 -8.04
N ALA A 695 -9.18 -20.93 -7.30
CA ALA A 695 -10.09 -21.99 -7.76
C ALA A 695 -11.51 -21.45 -7.93
N ARG A 696 -11.98 -20.60 -7.03
CA ARG A 696 -13.30 -19.96 -7.14
C ARG A 696 -13.38 -19.04 -8.35
N LYS A 697 -12.40 -18.15 -8.55
CA LYS A 697 -12.34 -17.28 -9.72
C LYS A 697 -12.32 -18.09 -11.04
N LEU A 698 -11.59 -19.20 -11.06
CA LEU A 698 -11.58 -20.11 -12.21
C LEU A 698 -12.95 -20.81 -12.42
N ASP A 699 -13.61 -21.21 -11.33
CA ASP A 699 -14.94 -21.84 -11.39
C ASP A 699 -16.01 -20.89 -11.94
N GLU A 700 -15.92 -19.59 -11.62
CA GLU A 700 -16.78 -18.56 -12.21
C GLU A 700 -16.67 -18.49 -13.75
N TYR A 701 -15.49 -18.79 -14.29
CA TYR A 701 -15.26 -18.87 -15.73
C TYR A 701 -15.71 -20.22 -16.35
N THR A 702 -15.96 -21.25 -15.54
CA THR A 702 -16.29 -22.61 -16.01
C THR A 702 -17.37 -22.64 -17.10
N PRO A 703 -18.55 -21.95 -16.99
CA PRO A 703 -19.58 -21.99 -18.03
C PRO A 703 -19.06 -21.50 -19.38
N LYS A 704 -18.28 -20.40 -19.38
CA LYS A 704 -17.66 -19.85 -20.59
C LYS A 704 -16.59 -20.79 -21.17
N LEU A 705 -15.78 -21.37 -20.29
CA LEU A 705 -14.72 -22.29 -20.67
C LEU A 705 -15.27 -23.58 -21.27
N GLN A 706 -16.34 -24.12 -20.72
CA GLN A 706 -17.04 -25.30 -21.25
C GLN A 706 -17.65 -25.03 -22.61
N ASP A 707 -18.33 -23.89 -22.78
CA ASP A 707 -18.93 -23.50 -24.06
C ASP A 707 -17.91 -23.50 -25.20
N VAL A 708 -16.68 -23.06 -24.92
CA VAL A 708 -15.67 -22.83 -25.95
C VAL A 708 -14.69 -24.00 -26.07
N TYR A 709 -14.21 -24.55 -24.93
CA TYR A 709 -13.07 -25.46 -24.86
C TYR A 709 -13.43 -26.89 -24.42
N ALA A 710 -14.72 -27.26 -24.33
CA ALA A 710 -15.10 -28.64 -24.03
C ALA A 710 -14.48 -29.64 -25.04
N ARG A 711 -14.30 -29.23 -26.28
CA ARG A 711 -13.55 -29.95 -27.30
C ARG A 711 -12.48 -29.03 -27.87
N SER A 712 -11.37 -29.64 -28.36
CA SER A 712 -10.33 -28.87 -29.01
C SER A 712 -10.85 -28.12 -30.22
N GLY A 713 -10.54 -26.82 -30.27
CA GLY A 713 -10.88 -25.94 -31.36
C GLY A 713 -9.71 -25.76 -32.35
N LYS A 714 -9.88 -24.92 -33.36
CA LYS A 714 -8.89 -24.60 -34.36
C LYS A 714 -8.80 -23.09 -34.58
N LEU A 715 -7.64 -22.53 -34.42
CA LEU A 715 -7.34 -21.16 -34.81
C LEU A 715 -6.81 -21.17 -36.23
N ARG A 716 -7.53 -20.53 -37.14
CA ARG A 716 -7.15 -20.41 -38.57
C ARG A 716 -6.74 -19.01 -38.89
N ARG A 717 -5.64 -18.89 -39.59
CA ARG A 717 -5.14 -17.63 -40.14
C ARG A 717 -4.53 -17.88 -41.51
N LYS A 718 -5.16 -17.39 -42.56
CA LYS A 718 -4.75 -17.65 -43.96
C LYS A 718 -4.57 -19.17 -44.19
N ASP A 719 -3.34 -19.59 -44.48
CA ASP A 719 -2.98 -21.00 -44.77
C ASP A 719 -2.49 -21.76 -43.52
N SER A 720 -2.50 -21.18 -42.33
CA SER A 720 -2.05 -21.82 -41.08
C SER A 720 -3.22 -22.19 -40.21
N GLU A 721 -3.17 -23.40 -39.65
CA GLU A 721 -4.16 -23.91 -38.68
C GLU A 721 -3.40 -24.36 -37.42
N HIS A 722 -3.84 -23.89 -36.25
CA HIS A 722 -3.32 -24.27 -34.94
C HIS A 722 -4.45 -24.92 -34.12
N VAL A 723 -4.19 -26.08 -33.52
CA VAL A 723 -5.15 -26.76 -32.65
C VAL A 723 -5.08 -26.13 -31.26
N VAL A 724 -6.24 -25.76 -30.74
CA VAL A 724 -6.38 -25.05 -29.43
C VAL A 724 -7.07 -25.98 -28.45
N HIS A 725 -6.44 -26.25 -27.31
CA HIS A 725 -6.92 -27.15 -26.27
C HIS A 725 -7.49 -26.45 -25.02
N GLY A 726 -7.19 -25.16 -24.87
CA GLY A 726 -7.61 -24.37 -23.72
C GLY A 726 -7.36 -22.88 -23.91
N PRO A 727 -7.76 -22.06 -22.93
CA PRO A 727 -7.63 -20.59 -23.02
C PRO A 727 -6.17 -20.13 -23.08
N VAL A 728 -5.25 -20.77 -22.34
CA VAL A 728 -3.83 -20.41 -22.38
C VAL A 728 -3.24 -20.64 -23.76
N ASP A 729 -3.54 -21.79 -24.37
CA ASP A 729 -3.08 -22.15 -25.71
C ASP A 729 -3.64 -21.19 -26.78
N LEU A 730 -4.93 -20.81 -26.69
CA LEU A 730 -5.51 -19.79 -27.56
C LEU A 730 -4.78 -18.44 -27.45
N PHE A 731 -4.53 -17.99 -26.21
CA PHE A 731 -3.83 -16.74 -25.94
C PHE A 731 -2.41 -16.75 -26.54
N GLU A 732 -1.65 -17.84 -26.32
CA GLU A 732 -0.29 -18.00 -26.82
C GLU A 732 -0.27 -18.06 -28.36
N ALA A 733 -1.17 -18.81 -28.99
CA ALA A 733 -1.27 -18.91 -30.44
C ALA A 733 -1.59 -17.54 -31.09
N VAL A 734 -2.49 -16.74 -30.51
CA VAL A 734 -2.82 -15.42 -31.04
C VAL A 734 -1.64 -14.44 -30.85
N THR A 735 -1.01 -14.42 -29.69
CA THR A 735 0.13 -13.53 -29.43
C THR A 735 1.35 -13.88 -30.26
N GLU A 736 1.64 -15.16 -30.45
CA GLU A 736 2.69 -15.62 -31.37
C GLU A 736 2.40 -15.24 -32.82
N SER A 737 1.15 -15.37 -33.22
CA SER A 737 0.69 -14.91 -34.53
C SER A 737 0.89 -13.41 -34.71
N GLY A 738 0.63 -12.62 -33.67
CA GLY A 738 0.84 -11.17 -33.66
C GLY A 738 2.31 -10.75 -33.77
N ARG A 739 3.23 -11.60 -33.31
CA ARG A 739 4.67 -11.35 -33.42
C ARG A 739 5.21 -11.49 -34.86
N LYS A 740 4.50 -12.16 -35.75
CA LYS A 740 4.95 -12.37 -37.13
C LYS A 740 4.92 -11.06 -37.92
N GLY A 741 6.08 -10.71 -38.49
CA GLY A 741 6.25 -9.53 -39.33
C GLY A 741 6.37 -8.21 -38.58
N ILE A 742 6.63 -8.23 -37.28
CA ILE A 742 7.01 -7.06 -36.50
C ILE A 742 8.50 -7.07 -36.16
N SER A 743 9.08 -5.88 -36.06
CA SER A 743 10.38 -5.64 -35.44
C SER A 743 10.12 -5.02 -34.06
N LEU A 744 10.64 -5.65 -33.02
CA LEU A 744 10.53 -5.21 -31.63
C LEU A 744 11.90 -4.68 -31.18
N GLN A 745 11.96 -3.42 -30.79
CA GLN A 745 13.11 -2.83 -30.13
C GLN A 745 12.74 -2.56 -28.67
N ARG A 746 13.56 -3.05 -27.73
CA ARG A 746 13.45 -2.71 -26.32
C ARG A 746 14.44 -1.61 -25.99
N TYR A 747 13.97 -0.52 -25.41
CA TYR A 747 14.82 0.54 -24.91
C TYR A 747 15.34 0.19 -23.51
N LYS A 748 16.65 0.21 -23.32
CA LYS A 748 17.31 0.02 -22.02
C LYS A 748 17.75 1.36 -21.43
N GLY A 749 18.04 2.36 -22.25
CA GLY A 749 18.51 3.67 -21.83
C GLY A 749 17.88 4.81 -22.63
N LEU A 750 17.68 5.94 -21.94
CA LEU A 750 17.16 7.20 -22.52
C LEU A 750 18.14 7.78 -23.56
N GLY A 751 19.42 7.44 -23.48
CA GLY A 751 20.43 7.82 -24.43
C GLY A 751 20.28 7.17 -25.81
N GLU A 752 19.47 6.11 -25.93
CA GLU A 752 19.10 5.46 -27.18
C GLU A 752 18.03 6.21 -27.95
N MET A 753 17.34 7.17 -27.29
CA MET A 753 16.29 7.99 -27.88
C MET A 753 16.87 9.31 -28.41
N ASN A 754 16.51 9.65 -29.63
CA ASN A 754 16.77 11.00 -30.14
C ASN A 754 15.83 12.04 -29.48
N PRO A 755 16.10 13.35 -29.64
CA PRO A 755 15.29 14.39 -29.00
C PRO A 755 13.79 14.37 -29.35
N GLU A 756 13.46 14.05 -30.60
CA GLU A 756 12.08 13.98 -31.09
C GLU A 756 11.32 12.79 -30.47
N GLN A 757 11.94 11.62 -30.45
CA GLN A 757 11.39 10.43 -29.78
C GLN A 757 11.17 10.66 -28.28
N LEU A 758 12.12 11.32 -27.61
CA LEU A 758 12.00 11.62 -26.19
C LEU A 758 10.89 12.64 -25.91
N TRP A 759 10.69 13.63 -26.82
CA TRP A 759 9.57 14.54 -26.74
C TRP A 759 8.24 13.80 -26.87
N GLU A 760 8.04 13.09 -27.98
CA GLU A 760 6.79 12.41 -28.33
C GLU A 760 6.34 11.36 -27.30
N THR A 761 7.25 10.86 -26.45
CA THR A 761 6.97 9.74 -25.55
C THR A 761 6.99 10.11 -24.06
N THR A 762 7.84 11.09 -23.67
CA THR A 762 8.19 11.30 -22.25
C THR A 762 8.11 12.76 -21.79
N LEU A 763 8.38 13.72 -22.68
CA LEU A 763 8.41 15.13 -22.31
C LEU A 763 7.10 15.86 -22.61
N ASP A 764 6.39 15.49 -23.67
CA ASP A 764 5.11 16.08 -24.05
C ASP A 764 4.04 15.83 -22.98
N THR A 765 3.46 16.89 -22.46
CA THR A 765 2.44 16.86 -21.40
C THR A 765 1.17 16.14 -21.79
N GLU A 766 0.85 16.08 -23.10
CA GLU A 766 -0.39 15.46 -23.60
C GLU A 766 -0.32 13.93 -23.67
N VAL A 767 0.89 13.37 -23.81
CA VAL A 767 1.06 11.92 -24.05
C VAL A 767 1.84 11.20 -22.95
N ARG A 768 2.66 11.94 -22.18
CA ARG A 768 3.53 11.33 -21.17
C ARG A 768 2.75 10.74 -20.00
N SER A 769 3.35 9.76 -19.34
CA SER A 769 2.90 9.22 -18.08
C SER A 769 3.92 9.52 -16.98
N LEU A 770 3.44 10.00 -15.83
CA LEU A 770 4.22 10.27 -14.64
C LEU A 770 3.66 9.50 -13.45
N LEU A 771 4.54 8.91 -12.65
CA LEU A 771 4.20 8.30 -11.36
C LEU A 771 4.50 9.31 -10.26
N GLN A 772 3.48 9.77 -9.52
CA GLN A 772 3.68 10.61 -8.34
C GLN A 772 4.23 9.79 -7.19
N VAL A 773 5.31 10.27 -6.55
CA VAL A 773 5.90 9.62 -5.38
C VAL A 773 5.10 10.01 -4.14
N LYS A 774 4.65 8.99 -3.39
CA LYS A 774 3.92 9.15 -2.13
C LYS A 774 4.51 8.24 -1.07
N VAL A 775 4.50 8.70 0.18
CA VAL A 775 4.84 7.88 1.35
C VAL A 775 3.53 7.58 2.08
N LYS A 776 3.15 6.31 2.13
CA LYS A 776 1.95 5.86 2.86
C LYS A 776 2.26 5.72 4.35
N GLU A 777 3.27 4.90 4.69
CA GLU A 777 3.71 4.66 6.05
C GLU A 777 5.17 5.10 6.22
N VAL A 778 5.42 5.87 7.28
CA VAL A 778 6.74 6.52 7.50
C VAL A 778 7.79 5.51 7.93
N ASP A 779 7.42 4.60 8.81
CA ASP A 779 8.30 3.58 9.35
C ASP A 779 8.64 2.49 8.32
N GLU A 780 7.70 2.10 7.44
CA GLU A 780 7.99 1.21 6.31
C GLU A 780 8.98 1.87 5.34
N ALA A 781 8.78 3.15 5.04
CA ALA A 781 9.70 3.88 4.18
C ALA A 781 11.08 4.01 4.84
N ASP A 782 11.16 4.28 6.14
CA ASP A 782 12.42 4.31 6.90
C ASP A 782 13.12 2.95 6.86
N ASP A 783 12.37 1.87 7.10
CA ASP A 783 12.90 0.51 7.08
C ASP A 783 13.45 0.12 5.71
N ILE A 784 12.72 0.38 4.62
CA ILE A 784 13.17 0.03 3.26
C ILE A 784 14.41 0.82 2.84
N PHE A 785 14.48 2.13 3.14
CA PHE A 785 15.67 2.92 2.84
C PHE A 785 16.86 2.46 3.71
N THR A 786 16.65 2.16 4.98
CA THR A 786 17.69 1.61 5.86
C THR A 786 18.21 0.25 5.37
N LYS A 787 17.31 -0.66 4.97
CA LYS A 787 17.69 -1.96 4.39
C LYS A 787 18.49 -1.83 3.10
N LEU A 788 17.97 -1.04 2.15
CA LEU A 788 18.55 -0.96 0.81
C LEU A 788 19.82 -0.10 0.80
N MET A 789 19.86 1.00 1.55
CA MET A 789 20.87 2.05 1.45
C MET A 789 21.74 2.18 2.70
N GLY A 790 21.40 1.54 3.80
CA GLY A 790 22.14 1.58 5.07
C GLY A 790 23.50 0.86 5.04
N ASP A 791 24.25 1.00 6.12
CA ASP A 791 25.61 0.43 6.25
C ASP A 791 25.60 -1.07 6.53
N VAL A 792 24.57 -1.58 7.23
CA VAL A 792 24.44 -3.01 7.56
C VAL A 792 24.09 -3.80 6.30
N VAL A 793 24.88 -4.85 6.02
CA VAL A 793 24.76 -5.63 4.77
C VAL A 793 23.72 -6.74 4.89
N GLU A 794 23.63 -7.37 6.04
CA GLU A 794 22.78 -8.53 6.30
C GLU A 794 21.30 -8.29 5.93
N PRO A 795 20.64 -7.19 6.37
CA PRO A 795 19.23 -6.94 6.03
C PRO A 795 18.99 -6.83 4.52
N ARG A 796 19.95 -6.26 3.79
CA ARG A 796 19.87 -6.15 2.32
C ARG A 796 20.00 -7.51 1.64
N ARG A 797 20.93 -8.35 2.10
CA ARG A 797 21.09 -9.71 1.62
C ARG A 797 19.83 -10.53 1.85
N ASP A 798 19.29 -10.46 3.05
CA ASP A 798 18.09 -11.21 3.44
C ASP A 798 16.87 -10.76 2.61
N PHE A 799 16.72 -9.45 2.38
CA PHE A 799 15.70 -8.89 1.48
C PHE A 799 15.83 -9.43 0.05
N ILE A 800 17.06 -9.49 -0.49
CA ILE A 800 17.29 -10.04 -1.84
C ILE A 800 16.93 -11.53 -1.89
N GLN A 801 17.25 -12.30 -0.86
CA GLN A 801 16.92 -13.74 -0.80
C GLN A 801 15.41 -13.95 -0.71
N GLU A 802 14.72 -13.21 0.12
CA GLU A 802 13.27 -13.29 0.31
C GLU A 802 12.51 -13.01 -0.99
N HIS A 803 12.94 -11.98 -1.72
CA HIS A 803 12.26 -11.55 -2.95
C HIS A 803 12.84 -12.15 -4.24
N SER A 804 13.82 -13.06 -4.14
CA SER A 804 14.53 -13.60 -5.32
C SER A 804 13.62 -14.33 -6.31
N LEU A 805 12.57 -15.00 -5.83
CA LEU A 805 11.62 -15.73 -6.68
C LEU A 805 10.57 -14.84 -7.35
N SER A 806 10.31 -13.65 -6.79
CA SER A 806 9.38 -12.67 -7.33
C SER A 806 10.06 -11.61 -8.19
N ALA A 807 11.38 -11.52 -8.12
CA ALA A 807 12.16 -10.55 -8.88
C ALA A 807 12.11 -10.83 -10.40
N THR A 808 11.76 -9.80 -11.17
CA THR A 808 11.92 -9.84 -12.62
C THR A 808 13.36 -9.50 -12.95
N ILE A 809 14.12 -10.49 -13.42
CA ILE A 809 15.53 -10.29 -13.80
C ILE A 809 15.58 -9.87 -15.27
N ASP A 810 16.17 -8.74 -15.52
CA ASP A 810 16.45 -8.25 -16.88
C ASP A 810 17.78 -8.88 -17.36
N ILE A 811 17.68 -10.07 -17.97
CA ILE A 811 18.82 -10.81 -18.56
C ILE A 811 18.96 -10.45 -20.02
#